data_5500c3226fb44235ba2eaa0e71796483
#
_entry.id   5500c3226fb44235ba2eaa0e71796483
#
_cell.length_a   1.000
_cell.length_b   1.000
_cell.length_c   1.000
_cell.angle_alpha   90.00
_cell.angle_beta   90.00
_cell.angle_gamma   90.00
#
_symmetry.space_group_name_H-M   'P 1'
#
loop_
_entity.id
_entity.type
_entity.pdbx_description
1 polymer ?
#
loop_
_entity_poly.entity_id
_entity_poly.type
_entity_poly.pdbx_seq_one_letter_code
_entity_poly.pdbx_strand_id
1 'polypeptide(L)'
;MQPAHLKPSPFKHRLACTVLMLGLSHCAYADDLFFSDHTMPEVLTATHLYQPPAAVPGSISTIDQELINASGARNLTDLLRLVPGMLVVPDSSNLTTVNYHGTSPGQARRLQVLIDGRSVYRAGFAQVDWSDLPVALEDIQRIEVFRGPNTVSYGANALLGVINIITTPAKDMDGTLLKGTLGENGVRDGYARQAWHNEHSDMRLSLSGLTDDGFDKPHDGSDFRDSRRLSRFNLRANHRLNEQHNLDWQLAFKEGSNQINNNYTSVFAKNIRPQPHEQDHQSDEQAKDYAASLRWTATLNSQHSISLQANAQQWERLREWRACEAQISFSPEFNELWQNTAPTQRTEELYYKEALAQTPDNILPHSCGMINENSREARYDIELQDTYSVSDTLRLISGLSYRYDQARSKSFLNGRQRKDILRGFSQFEWYLNEHWLLQGGGMYEHDSSNGDSFSPRLAVNYLITPAHGLRAVYSQAVRSPDMFENHADWRYTVRDLRPTIGQNSSADFFISAQGPGNLKQERIKAYELGYNGYFAKQRASIDIKVFEEKISRMISHSPRLNAFNLNNNDHIQFYGSELEANWHTTHQDRLRISYAYIKERASNALDRDVSPPHSGSVSWLHNWGQNWNSSLMYFAAQQLDKKDLQLAMLRISKSFNISSKPITIAANVHKKLNNQPIGRTHTKDNSHDSAYASVQLEF
;
A
#
# COMPACT_ATOMS: atom_id res chain seq x y z
N MET A 1 -8.72 45.15 -9.23
CA MET A 1 -8.76 44.75 -7.83
C MET A 1 -7.45 44.04 -7.54
N GLN A 2 -6.61 44.62 -6.69
CA GLN A 2 -5.29 44.09 -6.34
C GLN A 2 -5.42 42.88 -5.42
N PRO A 3 -4.54 41.86 -5.53
CA PRO A 3 -4.53 40.73 -4.62
C PRO A 3 -3.91 41.13 -3.27
N ALA A 4 -4.59 40.78 -2.20
CA ALA A 4 -4.16 41.02 -0.83
C ALA A 4 -2.95 40.09 -0.49
N HIS A 5 -1.85 40.69 -0.04
CA HIS A 5 -0.71 40.04 0.54
C HIS A 5 -1.07 39.44 1.91
N LEU A 6 -1.15 38.13 2.00
CA LEU A 6 -1.23 37.41 3.27
C LEU A 6 0.18 37.36 3.92
N LYS A 7 0.28 37.93 5.11
CA LYS A 7 1.50 37.84 5.95
C LYS A 7 1.73 36.41 6.43
N PRO A 8 2.97 35.92 6.44
CA PRO A 8 3.26 34.58 6.93
C PRO A 8 3.12 34.51 8.47
N SER A 9 2.48 33.46 8.95
CA SER A 9 2.31 33.12 10.37
C SER A 9 3.67 32.86 11.04
N PRO A 10 3.90 33.33 12.28
CA PRO A 10 5.18 33.23 12.99
C PRO A 10 5.55 31.82 13.52
N PHE A 11 4.83 30.78 13.12
CA PHE A 11 5.04 29.43 13.65
C PHE A 11 6.23 28.66 13.02
N LYS A 12 6.88 29.23 11.98
CA LYS A 12 7.89 28.52 11.17
C LYS A 12 9.26 28.32 11.82
N HIS A 13 9.59 28.91 12.94
CA HIS A 13 10.97 28.89 13.47
C HIS A 13 11.17 28.33 14.88
N ARG A 14 10.14 27.83 15.57
CA ARG A 14 10.31 27.37 16.95
C ARG A 14 10.42 25.84 17.15
N LEU A 15 10.05 25.04 16.19
CA LEU A 15 10.08 23.57 16.36
C LEU A 15 11.45 22.94 15.99
N ALA A 16 12.20 23.56 15.07
CA ALA A 16 13.45 23.00 14.60
C ALA A 16 14.67 23.18 15.54
N CYS A 17 14.63 24.20 16.40
CA CYS A 17 15.80 24.49 17.27
C CYS A 17 15.71 23.90 18.68
N THR A 18 14.56 23.49 19.16
CA THR A 18 14.40 23.08 20.58
C THR A 18 14.68 21.60 20.82
N VAL A 19 14.63 20.75 19.78
CA VAL A 19 14.87 19.30 19.92
C VAL A 19 16.37 18.96 19.88
N LEU A 20 17.24 19.82 19.35
CA LEU A 20 18.66 19.51 19.18
C LEU A 20 19.54 19.83 20.43
N MET A 21 19.03 20.53 21.43
CA MET A 21 19.84 21.02 22.56
C MET A 21 19.67 20.27 23.90
N LEU A 22 18.85 19.22 23.99
CA LEU A 22 18.59 18.52 25.25
C LEU A 22 19.33 17.19 25.42
N GLY A 23 20.25 16.81 24.55
CA GLY A 23 20.88 15.50 24.52
C GLY A 23 22.36 15.42 24.91
N LEU A 24 23.04 16.49 25.32
CA LEU A 24 24.52 16.46 25.44
C LEU A 24 25.11 16.53 26.85
N SER A 25 24.38 16.23 27.88
CA SER A 25 25.03 16.16 29.23
C SER A 25 24.42 15.01 30.02
N HIS A 26 25.10 13.87 30.04
CA HIS A 26 25.36 12.93 31.14
C HIS A 26 25.91 11.62 30.58
N CYS A 27 27.21 11.55 30.38
CA CYS A 27 27.92 10.27 30.29
C CYS A 27 28.14 9.74 31.70
N ALA A 28 27.40 8.72 32.07
CA ALA A 28 27.74 7.89 33.22
C ALA A 28 28.13 6.50 32.74
N TYR A 29 29.30 6.04 33.15
CA TYR A 29 29.85 4.71 32.91
C TYR A 29 28.93 3.65 33.51
N ALA A 30 28.54 2.65 32.76
CA ALA A 30 28.01 1.40 33.28
C ALA A 30 28.56 0.22 32.49
N ASP A 31 28.99 -0.79 33.22
CA ASP A 31 29.77 -1.93 32.83
C ASP A 31 29.19 -2.81 31.74
N ASP A 32 30.09 -3.28 30.85
CA ASP A 32 29.94 -4.29 29.83
C ASP A 32 29.68 -5.67 30.42
N LEU A 33 28.45 -6.16 30.53
CA LEU A 33 28.23 -7.58 30.84
C LEU A 33 26.97 -8.25 30.35
N PHE A 34 26.15 -7.66 29.44
CA PHE A 34 24.99 -8.34 28.84
C PHE A 34 24.72 -7.91 27.40
N PHE A 35 25.70 -7.96 26.53
CA PHE A 35 25.47 -7.83 25.09
C PHE A 35 25.83 -9.14 24.38
N SER A 36 24.90 -10.11 24.44
CA SER A 36 24.86 -11.14 23.41
C SER A 36 24.40 -10.50 22.11
N ASP A 37 25.26 -10.52 21.10
CA ASP A 37 25.00 -10.41 19.66
C ASP A 37 23.72 -9.65 19.25
N HIS A 38 23.70 -8.33 19.38
CA HIS A 38 22.85 -7.52 18.51
C HIS A 38 23.55 -7.40 17.16
N THR A 39 23.45 -8.46 16.35
CA THR A 39 23.72 -8.39 14.94
C THR A 39 22.89 -7.25 14.35
N MET A 40 23.53 -6.36 13.60
CA MET A 40 22.82 -5.32 12.86
C MET A 40 21.70 -6.00 12.05
N PRO A 41 20.44 -5.50 12.13
CA PRO A 41 19.34 -6.15 11.43
C PRO A 41 19.63 -6.17 9.92
N GLU A 42 19.83 -7.35 9.37
CA GLU A 42 20.02 -7.51 7.94
C GLU A 42 18.70 -7.27 7.20
N VAL A 43 18.77 -6.62 6.05
CA VAL A 43 17.62 -6.32 5.19
C VAL A 43 17.74 -7.04 3.86
N LEU A 44 16.62 -7.49 3.34
CA LEU A 44 16.52 -8.32 2.14
C LEU A 44 16.00 -7.54 0.92
N THR A 45 15.11 -6.59 1.12
CA THR A 45 14.30 -5.97 0.04
C THR A 45 15.11 -5.14 -0.94
N ALA A 46 16.32 -4.71 -0.60
CA ALA A 46 17.13 -3.87 -1.49
C ALA A 46 17.64 -4.61 -2.74
N THR A 47 18.16 -5.81 -2.56
CA THR A 47 18.92 -6.53 -3.61
C THR A 47 18.62 -8.02 -3.69
N HIS A 48 17.64 -8.55 -2.97
CA HIS A 48 17.42 -10.01 -2.75
C HIS A 48 18.54 -10.70 -1.96
N LEU A 49 19.44 -9.92 -1.35
CA LEU A 49 20.48 -10.41 -0.45
C LEU A 49 20.30 -9.84 0.94
N TYR A 50 20.65 -10.62 1.95
CA TYR A 50 20.81 -10.10 3.29
C TYR A 50 22.05 -9.20 3.36
N GLN A 51 21.84 -7.93 3.70
CA GLN A 51 22.89 -6.92 3.80
C GLN A 51 22.73 -6.09 5.08
N PRO A 52 23.85 -5.69 5.72
CA PRO A 52 23.80 -4.70 6.78
C PRO A 52 23.34 -3.34 6.20
N PRO A 53 22.60 -2.50 6.95
CA PRO A 53 22.03 -1.24 6.44
C PRO A 53 23.06 -0.29 5.82
N ALA A 54 24.28 -0.26 6.31
CA ALA A 54 25.37 0.59 5.77
C ALA A 54 25.83 0.15 4.36
N ALA A 55 25.61 -1.11 3.98
CA ALA A 55 25.97 -1.65 2.68
C ALA A 55 24.81 -1.64 1.67
N VAL A 56 23.61 -1.21 2.07
CA VAL A 56 22.44 -1.19 1.17
C VAL A 56 22.60 -0.10 0.09
N PRO A 57 22.29 -0.41 -1.19
CA PRO A 57 22.34 0.58 -2.28
C PRO A 57 21.08 1.45 -2.31
N GLY A 58 20.76 2.13 -1.23
CA GLY A 58 19.59 3.00 -1.07
C GLY A 58 19.09 3.07 0.37
N SER A 59 17.97 3.76 0.56
CA SER A 59 17.33 3.91 1.88
C SER A 59 16.34 2.80 2.13
N ILE A 60 16.34 2.23 3.33
CA ILE A 60 15.36 1.22 3.74
C ILE A 60 14.84 1.52 5.15
N SER A 61 13.53 1.43 5.32
CA SER A 61 12.86 1.47 6.63
C SER A 61 12.41 0.09 7.02
N THR A 62 12.68 -0.31 8.26
CA THR A 62 12.19 -1.55 8.82
C THR A 62 11.22 -1.26 9.96
N ILE A 63 10.04 -1.88 9.91
CA ILE A 63 9.05 -1.91 10.99
C ILE A 63 9.05 -3.34 11.52
N ASP A 64 9.71 -3.53 12.64
CA ASP A 64 9.88 -4.83 13.28
C ASP A 64 8.64 -5.27 14.08
N GLN A 65 8.64 -6.51 14.55
CA GLN A 65 7.52 -7.08 15.27
C GLN A 65 7.24 -6.35 16.60
N GLU A 66 8.28 -5.80 17.25
CA GLU A 66 8.10 -4.99 18.45
C GLU A 66 7.29 -3.73 18.18
N LEU A 67 7.61 -2.98 17.11
CA LEU A 67 6.85 -1.81 16.66
C LEU A 67 5.42 -2.18 16.24
N ILE A 68 5.25 -3.30 15.51
CA ILE A 68 3.93 -3.80 15.10
C ILE A 68 3.06 -4.06 16.35
N ASN A 69 3.60 -4.80 17.32
CA ASN A 69 2.89 -5.13 18.55
C ASN A 69 2.62 -3.89 19.41
N ALA A 70 3.61 -2.98 19.53
CA ALA A 70 3.50 -1.77 20.34
C ALA A 70 2.54 -0.74 19.73
N SER A 71 2.35 -0.72 18.41
CA SER A 71 1.48 0.25 17.74
C SER A 71 0.01 0.12 18.14
N GLY A 72 -0.43 -1.10 18.47
CA GLY A 72 -1.85 -1.39 18.60
C GLY A 72 -2.63 -1.27 17.28
N ALA A 73 -1.97 -1.21 16.13
CA ALA A 73 -2.61 -1.06 14.84
C ALA A 73 -3.56 -2.24 14.54
N ARG A 74 -4.70 -1.94 13.93
CA ARG A 74 -5.61 -2.94 13.33
C ARG A 74 -5.38 -3.10 11.83
N ASN A 75 -4.83 -2.08 11.18
CA ASN A 75 -4.56 -2.06 9.75
C ASN A 75 -3.05 -1.94 9.51
N LEU A 76 -2.57 -2.67 8.52
CA LEU A 76 -1.17 -2.56 8.08
C LEU A 76 -0.80 -1.13 7.66
N THR A 77 -1.73 -0.41 7.07
CA THR A 77 -1.53 0.97 6.62
C THR A 77 -1.19 1.94 7.74
N ASP A 78 -1.66 1.68 8.98
CA ASP A 78 -1.32 2.52 10.12
C ASP A 78 0.18 2.48 10.44
N LEU A 79 0.82 1.33 10.23
CA LEU A 79 2.25 1.13 10.42
C LEU A 79 3.08 1.89 9.36
N LEU A 80 2.57 2.02 8.13
CA LEU A 80 3.28 2.70 7.05
C LEU A 80 3.44 4.20 7.31
N ARG A 81 2.67 4.80 8.22
CA ARG A 81 2.87 6.19 8.68
C ARG A 81 4.18 6.40 9.42
N LEU A 82 4.83 5.34 9.88
CA LEU A 82 6.14 5.40 10.52
C LEU A 82 7.29 5.60 9.52
N VAL A 83 7.04 5.44 8.23
CA VAL A 83 8.05 5.53 7.17
C VAL A 83 8.15 6.98 6.66
N PRO A 84 9.35 7.58 6.59
CA PRO A 84 9.53 8.93 6.05
C PRO A 84 8.96 9.05 4.62
N GLY A 85 8.30 10.15 4.31
CA GLY A 85 7.73 10.41 2.99
C GLY A 85 6.49 9.60 2.61
N MET A 86 6.07 8.66 3.46
CA MET A 86 4.86 7.88 3.25
C MET A 86 3.62 8.65 3.72
N LEU A 87 2.69 8.86 2.81
CA LEU A 87 1.39 9.46 3.11
C LEU A 87 0.32 8.37 3.11
N VAL A 88 -0.37 8.23 4.23
CA VAL A 88 -1.47 7.29 4.42
C VAL A 88 -2.72 8.07 4.78
N VAL A 89 -3.68 8.12 3.87
CA VAL A 89 -4.93 8.84 4.01
C VAL A 89 -6.09 7.86 3.95
N PRO A 90 -6.82 7.65 5.05
CA PRO A 90 -8.07 6.90 5.01
C PRO A 90 -9.16 7.77 4.39
N ASP A 91 -9.69 7.32 3.26
CA ASP A 91 -10.86 7.94 2.62
C ASP A 91 -12.16 7.47 3.29
N SER A 92 -12.16 6.24 3.80
CA SER A 92 -13.20 5.62 4.62
C SER A 92 -12.57 4.51 5.47
N SER A 93 -13.33 3.83 6.33
CA SER A 93 -12.82 2.72 7.15
C SER A 93 -12.25 1.59 6.30
N ASN A 94 -12.86 1.32 5.16
CA ASN A 94 -12.49 0.24 4.26
C ASN A 94 -11.74 0.70 2.99
N LEU A 95 -11.44 1.98 2.86
CA LEU A 95 -10.67 2.53 1.73
C LEU A 95 -9.57 3.46 2.24
N THR A 96 -8.33 3.04 2.06
CA THR A 96 -7.15 3.81 2.45
C THR A 96 -6.23 4.01 1.26
N THR A 97 -5.84 5.25 1.03
CA THR A 97 -4.83 5.60 0.03
C THR A 97 -3.46 5.62 0.67
N VAL A 98 -2.51 4.89 0.11
CA VAL A 98 -1.10 4.87 0.52
C VAL A 98 -0.26 5.38 -0.65
N ASN A 99 0.51 6.42 -0.42
CA ASN A 99 1.39 7.04 -1.41
C ASN A 99 2.77 7.30 -0.83
N TYR A 100 3.79 7.14 -1.67
CA TYR A 100 5.12 7.64 -1.38
C TYR A 100 5.39 8.84 -2.29
N HIS A 101 5.80 9.96 -1.72
CA HIS A 101 5.95 11.27 -2.39
C HIS A 101 4.67 11.76 -3.11
N GLY A 102 3.49 11.28 -2.71
CA GLY A 102 2.19 11.85 -3.09
C GLY A 102 1.77 11.75 -4.57
N THR A 103 2.42 10.96 -5.39
CA THR A 103 2.28 10.95 -6.86
C THR A 103 0.97 10.46 -7.43
N SER A 104 -0.04 10.11 -6.63
CA SER A 104 -1.30 9.61 -7.15
C SER A 104 -2.47 9.97 -6.24
N PRO A 105 -3.41 10.78 -6.70
CA PRO A 105 -4.68 10.92 -5.99
C PRO A 105 -5.45 9.60 -6.13
N GLY A 106 -5.69 8.92 -5.02
CA GLY A 106 -6.61 7.80 -4.92
C GLY A 106 -5.98 6.40 -4.95
N GLN A 107 -5.02 6.08 -5.79
CA GLN A 107 -4.44 4.73 -5.86
C GLN A 107 -2.92 4.78 -6.02
N ALA A 108 -2.20 4.02 -5.18
CA ALA A 108 -0.73 3.97 -5.22
C ALA A 108 -0.23 3.11 -6.38
N ARG A 109 -0.27 3.64 -7.59
CA ARG A 109 0.13 2.93 -8.82
C ARG A 109 1.63 2.82 -9.02
N ARG A 110 2.45 3.46 -8.18
CA ARG A 110 3.91 3.60 -8.35
C ARG A 110 4.70 2.95 -7.22
N LEU A 111 4.02 2.15 -6.38
CA LEU A 111 4.62 1.35 -5.33
C LEU A 111 4.41 -0.14 -5.61
N GLN A 112 5.47 -0.92 -5.53
CA GLN A 112 5.34 -2.38 -5.52
C GLN A 112 5.08 -2.85 -4.09
N VAL A 113 4.10 -3.73 -3.91
CA VAL A 113 3.77 -4.30 -2.61
C VAL A 113 3.83 -5.82 -2.70
N LEU A 114 4.57 -6.40 -1.77
CA LEU A 114 4.87 -7.83 -1.74
C LEU A 114 4.46 -8.43 -0.39
N ILE A 115 4.05 -9.69 -0.40
CA ILE A 115 3.98 -10.56 0.78
C ILE A 115 4.88 -11.75 0.50
N ASP A 116 5.96 -11.90 1.27
CA ASP A 116 7.00 -12.93 1.11
C ASP A 116 7.57 -13.03 -0.32
N GLY A 117 7.76 -11.86 -0.98
CA GLY A 117 8.24 -11.74 -2.36
C GLY A 117 7.15 -11.89 -3.43
N ARG A 118 5.95 -12.30 -3.10
CA ARG A 118 4.81 -12.41 -4.00
C ARG A 118 4.08 -11.07 -4.10
N SER A 119 3.94 -10.52 -5.32
CA SER A 119 3.27 -9.24 -5.54
C SER A 119 1.76 -9.34 -5.31
N VAL A 120 1.23 -8.48 -4.45
CA VAL A 120 -0.22 -8.33 -4.20
C VAL A 120 -0.85 -7.20 -5.00
N TYR A 121 -0.09 -6.60 -5.91
CA TYR A 121 -0.53 -5.56 -6.82
C TYR A 121 -1.37 -6.16 -7.94
N ARG A 122 -2.64 -5.76 -8.05
CA ARG A 122 -3.59 -6.28 -9.04
C ARG A 122 -3.24 -5.79 -10.44
N ALA A 123 -3.16 -6.72 -11.39
CA ALA A 123 -2.65 -6.46 -12.73
C ALA A 123 -3.63 -5.69 -13.63
N GLY A 124 -4.92 -5.89 -13.44
CA GLY A 124 -5.96 -5.30 -14.28
C GLY A 124 -6.19 -3.84 -14.00
N PHE A 125 -6.18 -3.45 -12.72
CA PHE A 125 -6.57 -2.14 -12.23
C PHE A 125 -5.47 -1.40 -11.46
N ALA A 126 -4.26 -1.94 -11.43
CA ALA A 126 -3.08 -1.37 -10.78
C ALA A 126 -3.32 -0.85 -9.36
N GLN A 127 -3.96 -1.65 -8.53
CA GLN A 127 -4.27 -1.27 -7.16
C GLN A 127 -3.84 -2.33 -6.16
N VAL A 128 -3.67 -1.89 -4.92
CA VAL A 128 -3.52 -2.73 -3.74
C VAL A 128 -4.74 -2.49 -2.86
N ASP A 129 -5.45 -3.55 -2.53
CA ASP A 129 -6.62 -3.46 -1.65
C ASP A 129 -6.14 -3.47 -0.19
N TRP A 130 -5.71 -2.30 0.29
CA TRP A 130 -5.03 -2.13 1.58
C TRP A 130 -5.86 -2.58 2.78
N SER A 131 -7.17 -2.40 2.73
CA SER A 131 -8.07 -2.75 3.83
C SER A 131 -8.29 -4.24 3.98
N ASP A 132 -7.96 -5.03 2.94
CA ASP A 132 -8.30 -6.46 2.90
C ASP A 132 -7.17 -7.35 2.37
N LEU A 133 -5.91 -6.99 2.62
CA LEU A 133 -4.76 -7.84 2.30
C LEU A 133 -4.88 -9.23 2.93
N PRO A 134 -4.41 -10.29 2.20
CA PRO A 134 -4.52 -11.69 2.66
C PRO A 134 -3.43 -12.06 3.68
N VAL A 135 -3.18 -11.20 4.67
CA VAL A 135 -2.23 -11.40 5.76
C VAL A 135 -2.77 -10.79 7.04
N ALA A 136 -2.65 -11.49 8.16
CA ALA A 136 -2.94 -10.95 9.49
C ALA A 136 -1.69 -10.23 10.04
N LEU A 137 -1.88 -9.18 10.84
CA LEU A 137 -0.75 -8.45 11.46
C LEU A 137 0.07 -9.36 12.38
N GLU A 138 -0.58 -10.31 13.04
CA GLU A 138 0.00 -11.29 13.94
C GLU A 138 0.95 -12.27 13.23
N ASP A 139 0.79 -12.44 11.92
CA ASP A 139 1.68 -13.28 11.09
C ASP A 139 2.93 -12.53 10.60
N ILE A 140 2.98 -11.20 10.73
CA ILE A 140 4.06 -10.38 10.17
C ILE A 140 5.26 -10.36 11.11
N GLN A 141 6.41 -10.78 10.61
CA GLN A 141 7.70 -10.65 11.29
C GLN A 141 8.21 -9.21 11.23
N ARG A 142 8.19 -8.63 10.02
CA ARG A 142 8.59 -7.25 9.77
C ARG A 142 8.07 -6.75 8.42
N ILE A 143 8.04 -5.44 8.28
CA ILE A 143 7.75 -4.77 7.01
C ILE A 143 9.03 -4.00 6.62
N GLU A 144 9.56 -4.31 5.45
CA GLU A 144 10.68 -3.57 4.86
C GLU A 144 10.16 -2.66 3.77
N VAL A 145 10.53 -1.38 3.82
CA VAL A 145 10.15 -0.38 2.82
C VAL A 145 11.42 0.18 2.21
N PHE A 146 11.72 -0.24 0.99
CA PHE A 146 12.78 0.36 0.19
C PHE A 146 12.27 1.69 -0.41
N ARG A 147 12.93 2.79 -0.06
CA ARG A 147 12.53 4.16 -0.37
C ARG A 147 13.32 4.70 -1.56
N GLY A 148 12.77 4.52 -2.76
CA GLY A 148 13.38 4.91 -4.03
C GLY A 148 13.12 3.88 -5.13
N PRO A 149 13.53 4.16 -6.38
CA PRO A 149 13.35 3.26 -7.51
C PRO A 149 14.07 1.92 -7.31
N ASN A 150 13.37 0.80 -7.46
CA ASN A 150 13.94 -0.54 -7.32
C ASN A 150 13.44 -1.55 -8.39
N THR A 151 13.20 -1.05 -9.60
CA THR A 151 12.79 -1.92 -10.72
C THR A 151 13.87 -2.97 -11.03
N VAL A 152 15.14 -2.69 -10.78
CA VAL A 152 16.24 -3.63 -11.01
C VAL A 152 16.08 -4.94 -10.24
N SER A 153 15.40 -4.93 -9.10
CA SER A 153 15.14 -6.13 -8.29
C SER A 153 13.73 -6.68 -8.47
N TYR A 154 12.71 -5.83 -8.70
CA TYR A 154 11.30 -6.23 -8.62
C TYR A 154 10.48 -5.98 -9.89
N GLY A 155 11.12 -5.52 -10.96
CA GLY A 155 10.47 -5.21 -12.24
C GLY A 155 9.63 -3.94 -12.21
N ALA A 156 8.91 -3.70 -13.29
CA ALA A 156 8.04 -2.54 -13.44
C ALA A 156 7.05 -2.43 -12.26
N ASN A 157 6.70 -1.18 -11.90
CA ASN A 157 5.89 -0.73 -10.78
C ASN A 157 6.63 -0.48 -9.46
N ALA A 158 7.87 -0.97 -9.29
CA ALA A 158 8.76 -0.52 -8.23
C ALA A 158 9.38 0.86 -8.57
N LEU A 159 8.52 1.81 -8.97
CA LEU A 159 8.94 3.12 -9.52
C LEU A 159 9.45 4.03 -8.42
N LEU A 160 8.71 4.16 -7.32
CA LEU A 160 9.03 5.04 -6.19
C LEU A 160 9.48 4.27 -4.96
N GLY A 161 9.13 3.00 -4.85
CA GLY A 161 9.52 2.18 -3.72
C GLY A 161 8.95 0.77 -3.76
N VAL A 162 9.40 -0.03 -2.81
CA VAL A 162 8.93 -1.40 -2.59
C VAL A 162 8.55 -1.57 -1.12
N ILE A 163 7.36 -2.06 -0.87
CA ILE A 163 6.90 -2.48 0.46
C ILE A 163 6.88 -4.00 0.47
N ASN A 164 7.74 -4.62 1.25
CA ASN A 164 7.82 -6.07 1.41
C ASN A 164 7.35 -6.46 2.80
N ILE A 165 6.21 -7.13 2.88
CA ILE A 165 5.62 -7.66 4.11
C ILE A 165 6.17 -9.07 4.26
N ILE A 166 7.03 -9.27 5.25
CA ILE A 166 7.70 -10.53 5.51
C ILE A 166 6.99 -11.21 6.68
N THR A 167 6.39 -12.38 6.41
CA THR A 167 5.71 -13.15 7.46
C THR A 167 6.71 -14.01 8.22
N THR A 168 6.43 -14.26 9.50
CA THR A 168 7.27 -15.11 10.35
C THR A 168 7.32 -16.53 9.78
N PRO A 169 8.50 -17.09 9.54
CA PRO A 169 8.63 -18.48 9.13
C PRO A 169 8.01 -19.44 10.13
N ALA A 170 7.51 -20.58 9.66
CA ALA A 170 6.88 -21.56 10.56
C ALA A 170 7.83 -22.07 11.65
N LYS A 171 9.12 -22.20 11.32
CA LYS A 171 10.18 -22.64 12.24
C LYS A 171 10.43 -21.69 13.43
N ASP A 172 10.04 -20.42 13.30
CA ASP A 172 10.26 -19.38 14.31
C ASP A 172 8.99 -19.12 15.16
N MET A 173 7.99 -20.00 15.06
CA MET A 173 6.74 -19.90 15.80
C MET A 173 6.44 -21.19 16.52
N ASP A 174 6.12 -21.11 17.82
CA ASP A 174 5.76 -22.25 18.64
C ASP A 174 4.31 -22.22 19.10
N GLY A 175 3.76 -23.39 19.38
CA GLY A 175 2.50 -23.58 20.08
C GLY A 175 1.28 -22.94 19.44
N THR A 176 0.33 -22.60 20.29
CA THR A 176 -0.95 -21.98 19.93
C THR A 176 -1.00 -20.54 20.40
N LEU A 177 -1.48 -19.65 19.54
CA LEU A 177 -1.79 -18.26 19.89
C LEU A 177 -3.25 -17.97 19.56
N LEU A 178 -3.99 -17.44 20.54
CA LEU A 178 -5.37 -16.95 20.37
C LEU A 178 -5.40 -15.47 20.74
N LYS A 179 -6.07 -14.64 19.93
CA LYS A 179 -6.26 -13.21 20.22
C LYS A 179 -7.69 -12.81 19.88
N GLY A 180 -8.34 -12.10 20.79
CA GLY A 180 -9.62 -11.46 20.57
C GLY A 180 -9.52 -9.97 20.78
N THR A 181 -10.22 -9.18 19.96
CA THR A 181 -10.27 -7.70 20.06
C THR A 181 -11.71 -7.23 19.98
N LEU A 182 -12.12 -6.36 20.89
CA LEU A 182 -13.43 -5.73 20.92
C LEU A 182 -13.28 -4.22 21.09
N GLY A 183 -14.12 -3.43 20.45
CA GLY A 183 -14.02 -1.99 20.54
C GLY A 183 -15.23 -1.24 20.02
N GLU A 184 -15.06 0.08 19.93
CA GLU A 184 -16.03 0.99 19.34
C GLU A 184 -16.25 0.70 17.85
N ASN A 185 -17.28 1.26 17.26
CA ASN A 185 -17.65 1.09 15.85
C ASN A 185 -17.80 -0.38 15.44
N GLY A 186 -18.37 -1.21 16.31
CA GLY A 186 -18.62 -2.61 16.02
C GLY A 186 -17.37 -3.48 15.85
N VAL A 187 -16.20 -3.02 16.30
CA VAL A 187 -14.94 -3.76 16.21
C VAL A 187 -15.03 -5.10 16.93
N ARG A 188 -14.86 -6.21 16.18
CA ARG A 188 -14.83 -7.59 16.68
C ARG A 188 -13.86 -8.37 15.83
N ASP A 189 -12.63 -8.53 16.32
CA ASP A 189 -11.61 -9.27 15.61
C ASP A 189 -11.22 -10.53 16.37
N GLY A 190 -10.88 -11.57 15.63
CA GLY A 190 -10.36 -12.81 16.15
C GLY A 190 -9.16 -13.31 15.38
N TYR A 191 -8.19 -13.87 16.05
CA TYR A 191 -7.04 -14.52 15.45
C TYR A 191 -6.71 -15.81 16.19
N ALA A 192 -6.38 -16.85 15.44
CA ALA A 192 -5.92 -18.13 15.96
C ALA A 192 -4.76 -18.64 15.11
N ARG A 193 -3.71 -19.09 15.76
CA ARG A 193 -2.55 -19.71 15.12
C ARG A 193 -2.17 -20.98 15.84
N GLN A 194 -1.77 -22.00 15.07
CA GLN A 194 -1.13 -23.21 15.55
C GLN A 194 0.15 -23.47 14.74
N ALA A 195 1.25 -23.73 15.44
CA ALA A 195 2.49 -24.16 14.84
C ALA A 195 2.83 -25.61 15.24
N TRP A 196 3.48 -26.32 14.33
CA TRP A 196 3.95 -27.72 14.51
C TRP A 196 5.35 -27.83 13.97
N HIS A 197 6.19 -28.58 14.68
CA HIS A 197 7.57 -28.85 14.33
C HIS A 197 7.87 -30.33 14.37
N ASN A 198 8.67 -30.77 13.41
CA ASN A 198 9.34 -32.05 13.49
C ASN A 198 10.77 -31.92 12.92
N GLU A 199 11.55 -33.00 12.89
CA GLU A 199 12.96 -32.96 12.48
C GLU A 199 13.20 -32.39 11.06
N HIS A 200 12.23 -32.49 10.16
CA HIS A 200 12.37 -32.14 8.75
C HIS A 200 11.38 -31.08 8.28
N SER A 201 10.38 -30.75 9.09
CA SER A 201 9.27 -29.91 8.63
C SER A 201 8.71 -29.04 9.76
N ASP A 202 8.50 -27.79 9.44
CA ASP A 202 7.82 -26.81 10.27
C ASP A 202 6.56 -26.35 9.56
N MET A 203 5.45 -26.28 10.26
CA MET A 203 4.16 -25.88 9.69
C MET A 203 3.47 -24.86 10.58
N ARG A 204 2.78 -23.92 9.98
CA ARG A 204 1.96 -22.91 10.65
C ARG A 204 0.60 -22.79 9.95
N LEU A 205 -0.46 -22.90 10.71
CA LEU A 205 -1.81 -22.54 10.30
C LEU A 205 -2.25 -21.29 11.05
N SER A 206 -2.77 -20.29 10.33
CA SER A 206 -3.36 -19.09 10.90
C SER A 206 -4.76 -18.87 10.35
N LEU A 207 -5.69 -18.49 11.23
CA LEU A 207 -7.04 -18.08 10.92
C LEU A 207 -7.26 -16.69 11.51
N SER A 208 -7.86 -15.77 10.76
CA SER A 208 -8.25 -14.48 11.31
C SER A 208 -9.59 -14.00 10.77
N GLY A 209 -10.34 -13.35 11.64
CA GLY A 209 -11.56 -12.63 11.30
C GLY A 209 -11.45 -11.18 11.75
N LEU A 210 -11.94 -10.25 10.94
CA LEU A 210 -11.97 -8.84 11.25
C LEU A 210 -13.33 -8.27 10.82
N THR A 211 -13.96 -7.49 11.71
CA THR A 211 -15.19 -6.79 11.37
C THR A 211 -15.26 -5.43 12.06
N ASP A 212 -15.83 -4.47 11.39
CA ASP A 212 -16.24 -3.19 11.96
C ASP A 212 -17.42 -2.59 11.18
N ASP A 213 -18.15 -1.70 11.83
CA ASP A 213 -19.30 -1.01 11.26
C ASP A 213 -18.90 0.27 10.49
N GLY A 214 -17.59 0.53 10.40
CA GLY A 214 -17.03 1.68 9.73
C GLY A 214 -16.85 2.90 10.63
N PHE A 215 -16.69 4.07 10.01
CA PHE A 215 -16.59 5.33 10.73
C PHE A 215 -17.96 5.83 11.17
N ASP A 216 -17.98 6.75 12.13
CA ASP A 216 -19.21 7.41 12.57
C ASP A 216 -19.96 8.08 11.40
N LYS A 217 -21.28 8.21 11.60
CA LYS A 217 -22.15 8.83 10.61
C LYS A 217 -21.67 10.23 10.23
N PRO A 218 -21.77 10.62 8.95
CA PRO A 218 -21.56 12.00 8.54
C PRO A 218 -22.47 12.95 9.32
N HIS A 219 -22.06 14.20 9.45
CA HIS A 219 -22.78 15.25 10.18
C HIS A 219 -24.23 15.49 9.72
N ASP A 220 -24.60 14.99 8.53
CA ASP A 220 -25.95 15.07 7.95
C ASP A 220 -26.86 13.86 8.30
N GLY A 221 -26.37 12.94 9.14
CA GLY A 221 -27.14 11.77 9.57
C GLY A 221 -27.25 10.63 8.54
N SER A 222 -26.61 10.75 7.38
CA SER A 222 -26.55 9.64 6.41
C SER A 222 -25.56 8.57 6.88
N ASP A 223 -25.80 7.29 6.53
CA ASP A 223 -24.84 6.24 6.79
C ASP A 223 -23.63 6.38 5.86
N PHE A 224 -22.42 6.27 6.41
CA PHE A 224 -21.18 6.37 5.63
C PHE A 224 -20.98 5.17 4.70
N ARG A 225 -21.59 4.03 5.02
CA ARG A 225 -21.53 2.77 4.25
C ARG A 225 -20.09 2.33 3.96
N ASP A 226 -19.30 2.18 5.00
CA ASP A 226 -17.90 1.78 4.90
C ASP A 226 -17.55 0.64 5.86
N SER A 227 -18.56 -0.09 6.34
CA SER A 227 -18.35 -1.29 7.14
C SER A 227 -17.63 -2.37 6.34
N ARG A 228 -16.93 -3.23 7.04
CA ARG A 228 -16.23 -4.37 6.44
C ARG A 228 -16.32 -5.61 7.30
N ARG A 229 -16.25 -6.74 6.61
CA ARG A 229 -16.10 -8.06 7.22
C ARG A 229 -15.07 -8.84 6.41
N LEU A 230 -14.12 -9.47 7.09
CA LEU A 230 -12.99 -10.13 6.44
C LEU A 230 -12.61 -11.39 7.20
N SER A 231 -12.42 -12.48 6.47
CA SER A 231 -11.89 -13.75 6.99
C SER A 231 -10.67 -14.16 6.18
N ARG A 232 -9.64 -14.65 6.87
CA ARG A 232 -8.38 -15.10 6.26
C ARG A 232 -8.00 -16.46 6.78
N PHE A 233 -7.45 -17.26 5.89
CA PHE A 233 -6.79 -18.53 6.14
C PHE A 233 -5.38 -18.44 5.55
N ASN A 234 -4.37 -18.83 6.30
CA ASN A 234 -3.01 -18.93 5.84
C ASN A 234 -2.37 -20.22 6.37
N LEU A 235 -1.80 -21.00 5.48
CA LEU A 235 -1.02 -22.21 5.79
C LEU A 235 0.35 -22.05 5.17
N ARG A 236 1.41 -22.15 5.97
CA ARG A 236 2.80 -22.10 5.55
C ARG A 236 3.54 -23.32 6.07
N ALA A 237 4.41 -23.89 5.26
CA ALA A 237 5.29 -24.97 5.67
C ALA A 237 6.69 -24.78 5.09
N ASN A 238 7.67 -25.15 5.91
CA ASN A 238 9.09 -25.20 5.55
C ASN A 238 9.53 -26.66 5.68
N HIS A 239 10.12 -27.23 4.64
CA HIS A 239 10.63 -28.58 4.62
C HIS A 239 12.13 -28.58 4.34
N ARG A 240 12.92 -29.15 5.21
CA ARG A 240 14.32 -29.44 5.00
C ARG A 240 14.41 -30.78 4.32
N LEU A 241 14.55 -30.82 2.98
CA LEU A 241 14.63 -32.04 2.20
C LEU A 241 15.94 -32.78 2.47
N ASN A 242 17.02 -32.01 2.63
CA ASN A 242 18.35 -32.46 3.09
C ASN A 242 19.16 -31.20 3.51
N GLU A 243 20.47 -31.35 3.76
CA GLU A 243 21.35 -30.25 4.16
C GLU A 243 21.47 -29.12 3.12
N GLN A 244 21.29 -29.45 1.84
CA GLN A 244 21.43 -28.52 0.71
C GLN A 244 20.12 -28.00 0.17
N HIS A 245 18.99 -28.70 0.36
CA HIS A 245 17.73 -28.39 -0.28
C HIS A 245 16.62 -28.08 0.73
N ASN A 246 16.03 -26.91 0.58
CA ASN A 246 14.90 -26.45 1.37
C ASN A 246 13.70 -26.14 0.46
N LEU A 247 12.49 -26.43 0.94
CA LEU A 247 11.23 -26.14 0.28
C LEU A 247 10.36 -25.33 1.23
N ASP A 248 9.93 -24.16 0.80
CA ASP A 248 8.94 -23.31 1.49
C ASP A 248 7.70 -23.20 0.61
N TRP A 249 6.52 -23.45 1.16
CA TRP A 249 5.28 -23.23 0.45
C TRP A 249 4.21 -22.59 1.33
N GLN A 250 3.33 -21.86 0.69
CA GLN A 250 2.23 -21.14 1.34
C GLN A 250 0.94 -21.29 0.55
N LEU A 251 -0.16 -21.43 1.27
CA LEU A 251 -1.51 -21.31 0.75
C LEU A 251 -2.22 -20.21 1.53
N ALA A 252 -2.81 -19.26 0.84
CA ALA A 252 -3.60 -18.20 1.44
C ALA A 252 -4.96 -18.11 0.77
N PHE A 253 -5.99 -17.95 1.58
CA PHE A 253 -7.34 -17.67 1.15
C PHE A 253 -7.88 -16.49 1.96
N LYS A 254 -8.57 -15.60 1.29
CA LYS A 254 -9.27 -14.49 1.91
C LYS A 254 -10.66 -14.35 1.31
N GLU A 255 -11.66 -14.14 2.16
CA GLU A 255 -13.01 -13.76 1.78
C GLU A 255 -13.45 -12.57 2.60
N GLY A 256 -14.01 -11.55 1.95
CA GLY A 256 -14.48 -10.34 2.60
C GLY A 256 -15.70 -9.73 1.95
N SER A 257 -16.41 -8.90 2.72
CA SER A 257 -17.47 -8.02 2.25
C SER A 257 -17.20 -6.61 2.71
N ASN A 258 -17.17 -5.68 1.75
CA ASN A 258 -16.94 -4.26 1.99
C ASN A 258 -18.17 -3.49 1.52
N GLN A 259 -18.74 -2.68 2.41
CA GLN A 259 -19.70 -1.68 1.96
C GLN A 259 -19.00 -0.65 1.09
N ILE A 260 -19.68 -0.15 0.09
CA ILE A 260 -19.13 0.87 -0.80
C ILE A 260 -19.93 2.14 -0.63
N ASN A 261 -19.23 3.19 -0.24
CA ASN A 261 -19.78 4.54 -0.17
C ASN A 261 -19.77 5.15 -1.57
N ASN A 262 -20.58 4.61 -2.45
CA ASN A 262 -20.77 5.17 -3.77
C ASN A 262 -22.14 5.83 -3.85
N ASN A 263 -22.13 7.12 -3.96
CA ASN A 263 -23.30 7.91 -4.35
C ASN A 263 -23.69 7.67 -5.83
N TYR A 264 -23.38 6.48 -6.39
CA TYR A 264 -23.67 6.16 -7.80
C TYR A 264 -25.13 5.78 -8.06
N THR A 265 -25.95 5.66 -7.03
CA THR A 265 -27.37 5.39 -7.21
C THR A 265 -28.09 6.46 -8.05
N SER A 266 -27.45 7.60 -8.20
CA SER A 266 -27.93 8.67 -9.05
C SER A 266 -26.78 9.48 -9.63
N VAL A 267 -25.87 8.84 -10.31
CA VAL A 267 -24.75 9.54 -11.00
C VAL A 267 -25.27 10.68 -11.87
N PHE A 268 -26.52 10.57 -12.28
CA PHE A 268 -27.15 11.49 -13.22
C PHE A 268 -28.43 12.15 -12.70
N ALA A 269 -29.07 11.59 -11.69
CA ALA A 269 -30.31 12.11 -11.14
C ALA A 269 -30.14 12.84 -9.80
N LYS A 270 -28.95 12.89 -9.24
CA LYS A 270 -28.68 13.41 -7.89
C LYS A 270 -29.10 14.88 -7.70
N ASN A 271 -29.05 15.67 -8.76
CA ASN A 271 -29.48 17.06 -8.76
C ASN A 271 -30.94 17.25 -9.27
N ILE A 272 -31.55 16.19 -9.80
CA ILE A 272 -32.87 16.23 -10.44
C ILE A 272 -33.98 15.83 -9.47
N ARG A 273 -33.63 15.01 -8.45
CA ARG A 273 -34.58 14.61 -7.40
C ARG A 273 -34.06 14.97 -6.01
N PRO A 274 -34.89 15.61 -5.18
CA PRO A 274 -34.49 15.99 -3.81
C PRO A 274 -34.41 14.82 -2.81
N GLN A 275 -34.82 13.60 -3.17
CA GLN A 275 -34.80 12.43 -2.28
C GLN A 275 -34.23 11.21 -3.04
N PRO A 276 -33.23 10.48 -2.46
CA PRO A 276 -32.85 9.18 -2.96
C PRO A 276 -34.02 8.22 -2.78
N HIS A 277 -34.27 7.39 -3.80
CA HIS A 277 -35.29 6.35 -3.67
C HIS A 277 -34.87 5.31 -2.61
N GLU A 278 -35.74 4.93 -1.68
CA GLU A 278 -35.50 3.88 -0.69
C GLU A 278 -35.13 2.50 -1.32
N GLN A 279 -35.33 2.33 -2.61
CA GLN A 279 -35.05 1.10 -3.36
C GLN A 279 -33.69 1.08 -4.07
N ASP A 280 -32.93 2.16 -4.00
CA ASP A 280 -31.58 2.23 -4.58
C ASP A 280 -30.56 1.61 -3.61
N HIS A 281 -30.63 0.31 -3.42
CA HIS A 281 -29.64 -0.39 -2.60
C HIS A 281 -28.34 -0.60 -3.37
N GLN A 282 -27.28 0.03 -2.90
CA GLN A 282 -25.94 -0.34 -3.33
C GLN A 282 -25.58 -1.70 -2.71
N SER A 283 -25.14 -2.63 -3.54
CA SER A 283 -24.64 -3.90 -3.03
C SER A 283 -23.23 -3.73 -2.46
N ASP A 284 -22.93 -4.48 -1.44
CA ASP A 284 -21.59 -4.62 -0.91
C ASP A 284 -20.71 -5.35 -1.95
N GLU A 285 -19.43 -4.97 -1.99
CA GLU A 285 -18.45 -5.72 -2.76
C GLU A 285 -18.06 -7.00 -2.01
N GLN A 286 -18.21 -8.16 -2.66
CA GLN A 286 -17.65 -9.41 -2.18
C GLN A 286 -16.27 -9.59 -2.80
N ALA A 287 -15.26 -9.72 -1.95
CA ALA A 287 -13.87 -9.87 -2.35
C ALA A 287 -13.36 -11.27 -1.95
N LYS A 288 -12.82 -12.03 -2.93
CA LYS A 288 -12.18 -13.32 -2.69
C LYS A 288 -10.80 -13.35 -3.32
N ASP A 289 -9.81 -13.72 -2.53
CA ASP A 289 -8.44 -13.86 -3.00
C ASP A 289 -7.91 -15.25 -2.66
N TYR A 290 -7.27 -15.87 -3.65
CA TYR A 290 -6.61 -17.15 -3.54
C TYR A 290 -5.15 -16.95 -3.89
N ALA A 291 -4.24 -17.53 -3.13
CA ALA A 291 -2.83 -17.50 -3.43
C ALA A 291 -2.13 -18.81 -3.03
N ALA A 292 -1.23 -19.24 -3.89
CA ALA A 292 -0.28 -20.31 -3.62
C ALA A 292 1.11 -19.82 -3.98
N SER A 293 2.10 -20.14 -3.16
CA SER A 293 3.51 -19.84 -3.39
C SER A 293 4.34 -21.07 -3.07
N LEU A 294 5.34 -21.34 -3.89
CA LEU A 294 6.32 -22.41 -3.69
C LEU A 294 7.71 -21.83 -3.95
N ARG A 295 8.64 -22.01 -3.01
CA ARG A 295 10.04 -21.64 -3.16
C ARG A 295 10.92 -22.85 -2.83
N TRP A 296 11.70 -23.26 -3.78
CA TRP A 296 12.77 -24.23 -3.60
C TRP A 296 14.11 -23.50 -3.58
N THR A 297 14.96 -23.79 -2.61
CA THR A 297 16.31 -23.24 -2.49
C THR A 297 17.30 -24.38 -2.41
N ALA A 298 18.33 -24.32 -3.25
CA ALA A 298 19.46 -25.25 -3.26
C ALA A 298 20.75 -24.50 -2.95
N THR A 299 21.43 -24.88 -1.86
CA THR A 299 22.76 -24.40 -1.50
C THR A 299 23.77 -25.44 -2.02
N LEU A 300 24.31 -25.17 -3.23
CA LEU A 300 25.21 -26.11 -3.90
C LEU A 300 26.56 -26.22 -3.17
N ASN A 301 27.04 -25.09 -2.67
CA ASN A 301 28.23 -24.98 -1.81
C ASN A 301 28.21 -23.64 -1.10
N SER A 302 29.26 -23.29 -0.35
CA SER A 302 29.38 -22.03 0.39
C SER A 302 29.37 -20.76 -0.48
N GLN A 303 29.64 -20.88 -1.78
CA GLN A 303 29.70 -19.76 -2.71
C GLN A 303 28.52 -19.70 -3.70
N HIS A 304 27.71 -20.78 -3.80
CA HIS A 304 26.73 -20.90 -4.87
C HIS A 304 25.39 -21.40 -4.36
N SER A 305 24.34 -20.62 -4.56
CA SER A 305 22.96 -21.02 -4.26
C SER A 305 22.02 -20.66 -5.41
N ILE A 306 21.02 -21.50 -5.60
CA ILE A 306 19.97 -21.34 -6.61
C ILE A 306 18.62 -21.34 -5.89
N SER A 307 17.72 -20.46 -6.29
CA SER A 307 16.33 -20.49 -5.85
C SER A 307 15.35 -20.47 -7.02
N LEU A 308 14.30 -21.25 -6.92
CA LEU A 308 13.18 -21.27 -7.85
C LEU A 308 11.91 -20.93 -7.07
N GLN A 309 11.25 -19.85 -7.46
CA GLN A 309 9.98 -19.45 -6.87
C GLN A 309 8.86 -19.49 -7.91
N ALA A 310 7.72 -20.07 -7.55
CA ALA A 310 6.51 -20.08 -8.37
C ALA A 310 5.33 -19.57 -7.54
N ASN A 311 4.53 -18.69 -8.13
CA ASN A 311 3.35 -18.10 -7.49
C ASN A 311 2.13 -18.22 -8.40
N ALA A 312 0.97 -18.48 -7.80
CA ALA A 312 -0.32 -18.47 -8.45
C ALA A 312 -1.29 -17.65 -7.60
N GLN A 313 -1.98 -16.70 -8.20
CA GLN A 313 -2.92 -15.82 -7.50
C GLN A 313 -4.17 -15.57 -8.33
N GLN A 314 -5.30 -15.44 -7.65
CA GLN A 314 -6.56 -15.03 -8.25
C GLN A 314 -7.25 -14.05 -7.31
N TRP A 315 -7.81 -13.01 -7.88
CA TRP A 315 -8.65 -12.02 -7.21
C TRP A 315 -10.02 -11.99 -7.85
N GLU A 316 -11.07 -12.04 -7.04
CA GLU A 316 -12.44 -11.86 -7.48
C GLU A 316 -13.06 -10.70 -6.73
N ARG A 317 -13.69 -9.79 -7.46
CA ARG A 317 -14.48 -8.70 -6.92
C ARG A 317 -15.86 -8.81 -7.54
N LEU A 318 -16.83 -9.16 -6.71
CA LEU A 318 -18.22 -9.39 -7.13
C LEU A 318 -19.07 -8.26 -6.60
N ARG A 319 -19.61 -7.47 -7.52
CA ARG A 319 -20.44 -6.34 -7.22
C ARG A 319 -21.53 -6.22 -8.29
N GLU A 320 -22.76 -6.42 -7.85
CA GLU A 320 -23.94 -6.18 -8.66
C GLU A 320 -24.87 -5.24 -7.90
N TRP A 321 -25.34 -4.20 -8.55
CA TRP A 321 -26.16 -3.20 -7.90
C TRP A 321 -27.35 -2.81 -8.75
N ARG A 322 -28.44 -2.40 -8.10
CA ARG A 322 -29.67 -1.98 -8.74
C ARG A 322 -29.55 -0.51 -9.14
N ALA A 323 -29.74 -0.23 -10.44
CA ALA A 323 -29.86 1.11 -10.96
C ALA A 323 -31.32 1.38 -11.28
N CYS A 324 -31.86 2.45 -10.71
CA CYS A 324 -33.21 2.93 -11.03
C CYS A 324 -33.13 4.19 -11.91
N GLU A 325 -34.27 4.61 -12.46
CA GLU A 325 -34.34 5.71 -13.42
C GLU A 325 -33.57 5.44 -14.73
N ALA A 326 -33.54 4.16 -15.09
CA ALA A 326 -32.88 3.72 -16.31
C ALA A 326 -33.46 4.35 -17.58
N GLN A 327 -34.70 4.81 -17.56
CA GLN A 327 -35.32 5.54 -18.66
C GLN A 327 -34.53 6.82 -19.02
N ILE A 328 -33.97 7.51 -18.04
CA ILE A 328 -33.15 8.69 -18.27
C ILE A 328 -31.72 8.30 -18.63
N SER A 329 -31.11 7.44 -17.85
CA SER A 329 -29.65 7.20 -17.88
C SER A 329 -29.25 6.22 -19.01
N PHE A 330 -30.18 5.43 -19.55
CA PHE A 330 -29.88 4.35 -20.49
C PHE A 330 -30.72 4.44 -21.79
N SER A 331 -31.40 5.57 -22.03
CA SER A 331 -32.19 5.76 -23.25
C SER A 331 -31.30 6.10 -24.44
N PRO A 332 -31.56 5.51 -25.63
CA PRO A 332 -30.86 5.88 -26.86
C PRO A 332 -31.05 7.34 -27.27
N GLU A 333 -32.24 7.91 -27.03
CA GLU A 333 -32.58 9.29 -27.31
C GLU A 333 -31.72 10.26 -26.47
N PHE A 334 -31.47 9.93 -25.21
CA PHE A 334 -30.56 10.70 -24.36
C PHE A 334 -29.11 10.56 -24.77
N ASN A 335 -28.70 9.41 -25.28
CA ASN A 335 -27.38 9.26 -25.87
C ASN A 335 -27.20 10.19 -27.08
N GLU A 336 -28.18 10.27 -27.98
CA GLU A 336 -28.16 11.19 -29.11
C GLU A 336 -28.11 12.64 -28.66
N LEU A 337 -28.97 13.02 -27.70
CA LEU A 337 -28.94 14.36 -27.11
C LEU A 337 -27.58 14.70 -26.50
N TRP A 338 -26.98 13.77 -25.77
CA TRP A 338 -25.64 13.94 -25.18
C TRP A 338 -24.57 14.19 -26.25
N GLN A 339 -24.57 13.40 -27.32
CA GLN A 339 -23.59 13.55 -28.40
C GLN A 339 -23.73 14.89 -29.13
N ASN A 340 -24.96 15.35 -29.31
CA ASN A 340 -25.27 16.60 -30.04
C ASN A 340 -25.17 17.86 -29.19
N THR A 341 -25.04 17.73 -27.88
CA THR A 341 -24.93 18.90 -26.95
C THR A 341 -23.47 19.23 -26.71
N ALA A 342 -23.11 20.52 -26.86
CA ALA A 342 -21.74 20.99 -26.54
C ALA A 342 -21.34 20.68 -25.07
N PRO A 343 -20.12 20.27 -24.80
CA PRO A 343 -19.69 19.87 -23.46
C PRO A 343 -19.98 20.91 -22.35
N THR A 344 -19.93 22.19 -22.69
CA THR A 344 -20.21 23.30 -21.76
C THR A 344 -21.70 23.48 -21.45
N GLN A 345 -22.58 22.87 -22.23
CA GLN A 345 -24.03 22.96 -22.11
C GLN A 345 -24.66 21.67 -21.57
N ARG A 346 -23.86 20.65 -21.31
CA ARG A 346 -24.31 19.35 -20.80
C ARG A 346 -24.66 19.49 -19.31
N THR A 347 -25.87 19.86 -19.00
CA THR A 347 -26.39 19.93 -17.63
C THR A 347 -27.40 18.82 -17.37
N GLU A 348 -27.44 18.30 -16.16
CA GLU A 348 -28.42 17.29 -15.76
C GLU A 348 -29.86 17.80 -15.91
N GLU A 349 -30.09 19.08 -15.63
CA GLU A 349 -31.39 19.72 -15.78
C GLU A 349 -31.87 19.72 -17.21
N LEU A 350 -31.00 19.91 -18.23
CA LEU A 350 -31.34 19.85 -19.61
C LEU A 350 -31.89 18.47 -19.99
N TYR A 351 -31.17 17.40 -19.61
CA TYR A 351 -31.57 16.03 -19.90
C TYR A 351 -32.85 15.63 -19.20
N TYR A 352 -33.08 16.07 -18.01
CA TYR A 352 -34.32 15.83 -17.28
C TYR A 352 -35.54 16.49 -17.97
N LYS A 353 -35.42 17.73 -18.38
CA LYS A 353 -36.46 18.43 -19.12
C LYS A 353 -36.82 17.74 -20.43
N GLU A 354 -35.79 17.31 -21.17
CA GLU A 354 -35.99 16.55 -22.42
C GLU A 354 -36.66 15.21 -22.17
N ALA A 355 -36.25 14.50 -21.08
CA ALA A 355 -36.89 13.24 -20.71
C ALA A 355 -38.37 13.43 -20.40
N LEU A 356 -38.74 14.45 -19.63
CA LEU A 356 -40.14 14.76 -19.35
C LEU A 356 -40.90 15.14 -20.61
N ALA A 357 -40.30 15.91 -21.51
CA ALA A 357 -40.95 16.34 -22.74
C ALA A 357 -41.27 15.18 -23.68
N GLN A 358 -40.50 14.11 -23.65
CA GLN A 358 -40.70 12.90 -24.47
C GLN A 358 -41.64 11.86 -23.82
N THR A 359 -42.08 12.10 -22.58
CA THR A 359 -42.89 11.14 -21.82
C THR A 359 -44.34 11.55 -21.82
N PRO A 360 -45.30 10.66 -22.18
CA PRO A 360 -46.72 10.93 -22.02
C PRO A 360 -47.01 11.31 -20.56
N ASP A 361 -47.90 12.28 -20.38
CA ASP A 361 -48.33 12.78 -19.07
C ASP A 361 -47.23 13.40 -18.21
N ASN A 362 -46.06 13.70 -18.79
CA ASN A 362 -44.88 14.24 -18.05
C ASN A 362 -44.48 13.44 -16.79
N ILE A 363 -44.76 12.13 -16.80
CA ILE A 363 -44.38 11.21 -15.74
C ILE A 363 -43.37 10.20 -16.29
N LEU A 364 -42.14 10.26 -15.80
CA LEU A 364 -41.10 9.29 -16.14
C LEU A 364 -41.41 7.92 -15.56
N PRO A 365 -41.49 6.85 -16.41
CA PRO A 365 -41.62 5.50 -15.87
C PRO A 365 -40.41 5.15 -15.01
N HIS A 366 -40.70 4.55 -13.85
CA HIS A 366 -39.67 4.16 -12.90
C HIS A 366 -39.06 2.80 -13.26
N SER A 367 -38.16 2.77 -14.23
CA SER A 367 -37.46 1.56 -14.67
C SER A 367 -36.22 1.31 -13.81
N CYS A 368 -36.14 0.15 -13.20
CA CYS A 368 -34.98 -0.33 -12.48
C CYS A 368 -34.42 -1.60 -13.12
N GLY A 369 -33.12 -1.81 -13.05
CA GLY A 369 -32.44 -3.03 -13.49
C GLY A 369 -31.13 -3.25 -12.75
N MET A 370 -30.40 -4.28 -13.14
CA MET A 370 -29.14 -4.66 -12.47
C MET A 370 -27.93 -4.28 -13.33
N ILE A 371 -26.94 -3.68 -12.70
CA ILE A 371 -25.60 -3.43 -13.27
C ILE A 371 -24.62 -4.39 -12.62
N ASN A 372 -23.74 -4.96 -13.45
CA ASN A 372 -22.70 -5.91 -13.04
C ASN A 372 -21.32 -5.28 -13.17
N GLU A 373 -20.62 -5.07 -12.05
CA GLU A 373 -19.25 -4.58 -11.98
C GLU A 373 -18.26 -5.70 -11.61
N ASN A 374 -18.64 -6.95 -11.74
CA ASN A 374 -17.79 -8.08 -11.40
C ASN A 374 -16.47 -8.04 -12.20
N SER A 375 -15.38 -8.30 -11.48
CA SER A 375 -14.06 -8.47 -12.07
C SER A 375 -13.36 -9.68 -11.49
N ARG A 376 -12.57 -10.34 -12.34
CA ARG A 376 -11.70 -11.45 -11.96
C ARG A 376 -10.32 -11.22 -12.56
N GLU A 377 -9.30 -11.32 -11.72
CA GLU A 377 -7.91 -11.20 -12.14
C GLU A 377 -7.14 -12.44 -11.73
N ALA A 378 -6.12 -12.80 -12.50
CA ALA A 378 -5.21 -13.89 -12.17
C ALA A 378 -3.78 -13.51 -12.55
N ARG A 379 -2.83 -13.99 -11.75
CA ARG A 379 -1.39 -13.89 -11.99
C ARG A 379 -0.75 -15.22 -11.73
N TYR A 380 0.14 -15.60 -12.64
CA TYR A 380 1.03 -16.73 -12.50
C TYR A 380 2.44 -16.24 -12.79
N ASP A 381 3.37 -16.48 -11.91
CA ASP A 381 4.76 -16.10 -12.11
C ASP A 381 5.70 -17.19 -11.64
N ILE A 382 6.82 -17.31 -12.33
CA ILE A 382 7.94 -18.19 -11.99
C ILE A 382 9.23 -17.40 -12.14
N GLU A 383 10.12 -17.53 -11.15
CA GLU A 383 11.42 -16.87 -11.14
C GLU A 383 12.51 -17.85 -10.72
N LEU A 384 13.56 -17.92 -11.52
CA LEU A 384 14.81 -18.61 -11.21
C LEU A 384 15.85 -17.56 -10.87
N GLN A 385 16.47 -17.66 -9.69
CA GLN A 385 17.55 -16.79 -9.25
C GLN A 385 18.79 -17.63 -8.95
N ASP A 386 19.91 -17.15 -9.42
CA ASP A 386 21.24 -17.65 -9.13
C ASP A 386 22.02 -16.62 -8.30
N THR A 387 22.63 -17.05 -7.22
CA THR A 387 23.50 -16.23 -6.36
C THR A 387 24.86 -16.90 -6.28
N TYR A 388 25.87 -16.20 -6.79
CA TYR A 388 27.23 -16.72 -6.92
C TYR A 388 28.28 -15.76 -6.37
N SER A 389 29.02 -16.18 -5.36
CA SER A 389 30.20 -15.49 -4.84
C SER A 389 31.40 -15.85 -5.69
N VAL A 390 31.75 -15.00 -6.66
CA VAL A 390 32.90 -15.20 -7.56
C VAL A 390 34.22 -15.21 -6.77
N SER A 391 34.27 -14.38 -5.72
CA SER A 391 35.34 -14.31 -4.75
C SER A 391 34.78 -13.82 -3.41
N ASP A 392 35.61 -13.72 -2.38
CA ASP A 392 35.24 -13.15 -1.08
C ASP A 392 34.81 -11.67 -1.18
N THR A 393 35.20 -10.99 -2.26
CA THR A 393 34.92 -9.57 -2.48
C THR A 393 33.89 -9.29 -3.56
N LEU A 394 33.55 -10.27 -4.42
CA LEU A 394 32.64 -10.10 -5.55
C LEU A 394 31.52 -11.14 -5.51
N ARG A 395 30.29 -10.67 -5.39
CA ARG A 395 29.06 -11.46 -5.42
C ARG A 395 28.18 -11.02 -6.58
N LEU A 396 27.63 -11.98 -7.30
CA LEU A 396 26.68 -11.79 -8.40
C LEU A 396 25.33 -12.40 -8.04
N ILE A 397 24.27 -11.72 -8.47
CA ILE A 397 22.91 -12.23 -8.44
C ILE A 397 22.36 -12.06 -9.84
N SER A 398 21.85 -13.15 -10.42
CA SER A 398 21.23 -13.10 -11.75
C SER A 398 19.94 -13.90 -11.72
N GLY A 399 18.99 -13.54 -12.56
CA GLY A 399 17.75 -14.27 -12.60
C GLY A 399 16.96 -14.05 -13.87
N LEU A 400 16.06 -14.99 -14.10
CA LEU A 400 15.07 -14.97 -15.17
C LEU A 400 13.69 -15.21 -14.59
N SER A 401 12.70 -14.42 -15.02
CA SER A 401 11.33 -14.65 -14.60
C SER A 401 10.35 -14.51 -15.76
N TYR A 402 9.30 -15.29 -15.69
CA TYR A 402 8.15 -15.19 -16.58
C TYR A 402 6.89 -14.97 -15.76
N ARG A 403 6.06 -14.03 -16.19
CA ARG A 403 4.79 -13.70 -15.55
C ARG A 403 3.67 -13.59 -16.56
N TYR A 404 2.56 -14.23 -16.27
CA TYR A 404 1.32 -14.15 -17.01
C TYR A 404 0.27 -13.48 -16.14
N ASP A 405 -0.26 -12.35 -16.63
CA ASP A 405 -1.34 -11.59 -15.99
C ASP A 405 -2.61 -11.67 -16.85
N GLN A 406 -3.76 -11.82 -16.21
CA GLN A 406 -5.06 -11.79 -16.86
C GLN A 406 -6.05 -10.98 -16.04
N ALA A 407 -6.87 -10.18 -16.71
CA ALA A 407 -8.04 -9.52 -16.12
C ALA A 407 -9.28 -9.75 -16.98
N ARG A 408 -10.43 -9.92 -16.32
CA ARG A 408 -11.72 -10.09 -16.97
C ARG A 408 -12.78 -9.28 -16.26
N SER A 409 -13.47 -8.42 -17.01
CA SER A 409 -14.67 -7.72 -16.56
C SER A 409 -15.54 -7.39 -17.77
N LYS A 410 -16.85 -7.52 -17.61
CA LYS A 410 -17.76 -7.15 -18.68
C LYS A 410 -17.91 -5.63 -18.77
N SER A 411 -18.05 -4.96 -17.66
CA SER A 411 -18.29 -3.52 -17.63
C SER A 411 -17.04 -2.69 -17.85
N PHE A 412 -15.87 -3.15 -17.41
CA PHE A 412 -14.63 -2.35 -17.46
C PHE A 412 -13.73 -2.66 -18.65
N LEU A 413 -13.76 -3.90 -19.15
CA LEU A 413 -12.84 -4.39 -20.18
C LEU A 413 -13.59 -5.04 -21.37
N ASN A 414 -14.92 -5.08 -21.33
CA ASN A 414 -15.77 -5.76 -22.30
C ASN A 414 -15.27 -7.17 -22.64
N GLY A 415 -14.77 -7.91 -21.64
CA GLY A 415 -14.24 -9.24 -21.82
C GLY A 415 -12.97 -9.51 -21.05
N ARG A 416 -11.93 -9.98 -21.73
CA ARG A 416 -10.69 -10.46 -21.14
C ARG A 416 -9.49 -9.76 -21.77
N GLN A 417 -8.59 -9.25 -20.91
CA GLN A 417 -7.26 -8.78 -21.28
C GLN A 417 -6.20 -9.71 -20.72
N ARG A 418 -5.08 -9.85 -21.42
CA ARG A 418 -3.94 -10.70 -21.07
C ARG A 418 -2.63 -9.96 -21.28
N LYS A 419 -1.62 -10.35 -20.52
CA LYS A 419 -0.32 -9.74 -20.59
C LYS A 419 0.77 -10.75 -20.17
N ASP A 420 1.76 -10.91 -21.01
CA ASP A 420 2.94 -11.75 -20.79
C ASP A 420 4.14 -10.85 -20.52
N ILE A 421 4.94 -11.17 -19.52
CA ILE A 421 6.12 -10.41 -19.14
C ILE A 421 7.28 -11.36 -18.93
N LEU A 422 8.35 -11.15 -19.70
CA LEU A 422 9.63 -11.83 -19.55
C LEU A 422 10.64 -10.87 -18.97
N ARG A 423 11.40 -11.29 -17.95
CA ARG A 423 12.42 -10.49 -17.29
C ARG A 423 13.73 -11.24 -17.21
N GLY A 424 14.81 -10.49 -17.40
CA GLY A 424 16.15 -10.93 -17.07
C GLY A 424 16.85 -9.84 -16.27
N PHE A 425 17.48 -10.20 -15.16
CA PHE A 425 18.22 -9.26 -14.33
C PHE A 425 19.57 -9.81 -13.91
N SER A 426 20.50 -8.88 -13.70
CA SER A 426 21.78 -9.20 -13.08
C SER A 426 22.24 -8.02 -12.24
N GLN A 427 22.79 -8.32 -11.06
CA GLN A 427 23.32 -7.35 -10.11
C GLN A 427 24.65 -7.88 -9.58
N PHE A 428 25.55 -6.96 -9.27
CA PHE A 428 26.82 -7.28 -8.61
C PHE A 428 27.01 -6.44 -7.35
N GLU A 429 27.72 -7.00 -6.42
CA GLU A 429 28.20 -6.38 -5.19
C GLU A 429 29.70 -6.62 -5.13
N TRP A 430 30.50 -5.55 -5.18
CA TRP A 430 31.96 -5.65 -5.26
C TRP A 430 32.64 -4.77 -4.22
N TYR A 431 33.24 -5.38 -3.23
CA TYR A 431 34.11 -4.74 -2.26
C TYR A 431 35.49 -4.53 -2.90
N LEU A 432 35.75 -3.28 -3.34
CA LEU A 432 37.06 -2.89 -3.90
C LEU A 432 38.14 -2.94 -2.81
N ASN A 433 37.76 -2.63 -1.58
CA ASN A 433 38.53 -2.77 -0.34
C ASN A 433 37.58 -2.67 0.87
N GLU A 434 38.08 -2.61 2.08
CA GLU A 434 37.31 -2.54 3.32
C GLU A 434 36.38 -1.32 3.41
N HIS A 435 36.68 -0.24 2.66
CA HIS A 435 35.93 1.01 2.68
C HIS A 435 35.01 1.21 1.46
N TRP A 436 35.40 0.74 0.30
CA TRP A 436 34.67 1.01 -0.93
C TRP A 436 33.90 -0.22 -1.43
N LEU A 437 32.59 -0.07 -1.45
CA LEU A 437 31.65 -1.03 -2.00
C LEU A 437 30.98 -0.43 -3.23
N LEU A 438 31.18 -1.07 -4.38
CA LEU A 438 30.50 -0.75 -5.64
C LEU A 438 29.38 -1.76 -5.87
N GLN A 439 28.18 -1.28 -6.12
CA GLN A 439 27.04 -2.11 -6.46
C GLN A 439 26.38 -1.61 -7.74
N GLY A 440 25.98 -2.52 -8.58
CA GLY A 440 25.33 -2.13 -9.83
C GLY A 440 24.57 -3.29 -10.44
N GLY A 441 23.71 -2.95 -11.37
CA GLY A 441 22.94 -3.95 -12.09
C GLY A 441 21.89 -3.35 -12.99
N GLY A 442 21.16 -4.20 -13.67
CA GLY A 442 20.07 -3.83 -14.53
C GLY A 442 19.06 -4.94 -14.71
N MET A 443 17.84 -4.56 -15.00
CA MET A 443 16.77 -5.45 -15.42
C MET A 443 16.30 -5.08 -16.82
N TYR A 444 16.23 -6.05 -17.68
CA TYR A 444 15.53 -6.01 -18.95
C TYR A 444 14.15 -6.67 -18.78
N GLU A 445 13.11 -5.98 -19.20
CA GLU A 445 11.73 -6.50 -19.17
C GLU A 445 11.11 -6.34 -20.56
N HIS A 446 10.58 -7.44 -21.10
CA HIS A 446 9.72 -7.48 -22.27
C HIS A 446 8.27 -7.66 -21.81
N ASP A 447 7.42 -6.66 -22.07
CA ASP A 447 6.01 -6.63 -21.71
C ASP A 447 5.18 -6.65 -23.00
N SER A 448 4.40 -7.72 -23.24
CA SER A 448 3.64 -7.91 -24.48
C SER A 448 2.64 -6.79 -24.80
N SER A 449 2.23 -6.01 -23.80
CA SER A 449 1.28 -4.89 -23.96
C SER A 449 1.96 -3.53 -24.03
N ASN A 450 3.13 -3.37 -23.40
CA ASN A 450 3.76 -2.06 -23.18
C ASN A 450 5.18 -1.95 -23.78
N GLY A 451 5.69 -3.03 -24.39
CA GLY A 451 7.01 -3.11 -25.02
C GLY A 451 8.16 -3.27 -24.03
N ASP A 452 9.36 -2.96 -24.49
CA ASP A 452 10.61 -3.24 -23.83
C ASP A 452 11.05 -2.12 -22.89
N SER A 453 11.71 -2.49 -21.80
CA SER A 453 12.34 -1.55 -20.89
C SER A 453 13.66 -2.07 -20.35
N PHE A 454 14.56 -1.14 -20.04
CA PHE A 454 15.77 -1.41 -19.30
C PHE A 454 15.89 -0.43 -18.12
N SER A 455 16.13 -0.98 -16.93
CA SER A 455 16.19 -0.26 -15.66
C SER A 455 17.52 -0.51 -14.97
N PRO A 456 18.53 0.40 -15.14
CA PRO A 456 19.81 0.30 -14.48
C PRO A 456 19.79 0.93 -13.08
N ARG A 457 20.70 0.45 -12.21
CA ARG A 457 21.07 1.07 -10.93
C ARG A 457 22.57 0.97 -10.74
N LEU A 458 23.17 2.03 -10.18
CA LEU A 458 24.55 2.08 -9.74
C LEU A 458 24.61 2.74 -8.38
N ALA A 459 25.31 2.15 -7.43
CA ALA A 459 25.55 2.70 -6.12
C ALA A 459 27.01 2.56 -5.72
N VAL A 460 27.53 3.60 -5.10
CA VAL A 460 28.84 3.61 -4.47
C VAL A 460 28.64 3.85 -2.98
N ASN A 461 29.07 2.93 -2.16
CA ASN A 461 29.04 3.04 -0.71
C ASN A 461 30.47 3.22 -0.21
N TYR A 462 30.68 4.26 0.60
CA TYR A 462 31.92 4.43 1.37
C TYR A 462 31.67 4.04 2.82
N LEU A 463 32.16 2.88 3.21
CA LEU A 463 32.07 2.34 4.55
C LEU A 463 33.15 2.99 5.42
N ILE A 464 32.77 3.96 6.24
CA ILE A 464 33.66 4.58 7.24
C ILE A 464 34.06 3.52 8.25
N THR A 465 33.08 2.69 8.65
CA THR A 465 33.21 1.45 9.40
C THR A 465 32.15 0.48 8.89
N PRO A 466 32.14 -0.80 9.27
CA PRO A 466 31.05 -1.72 8.93
C PRO A 466 29.65 -1.25 9.37
N ALA A 467 29.58 -0.37 10.39
CA ALA A 467 28.35 0.17 10.96
C ALA A 467 27.98 1.57 10.41
N HIS A 468 28.85 2.22 9.65
CA HIS A 468 28.68 3.59 9.17
C HIS A 468 29.04 3.71 7.71
N GLY A 469 28.09 4.10 6.86
CA GLY A 469 28.27 4.23 5.42
C GLY A 469 27.73 5.53 4.86
N LEU A 470 28.45 6.12 3.92
CA LEU A 470 27.96 7.13 3.00
C LEU A 470 27.63 6.43 1.69
N ARG A 471 26.57 6.85 1.00
CA ARG A 471 26.19 6.30 -0.30
C ARG A 471 25.84 7.38 -1.30
N ALA A 472 26.16 7.10 -2.56
CA ALA A 472 25.69 7.84 -3.72
C ALA A 472 25.02 6.84 -4.67
N VAL A 473 23.77 7.09 -5.05
CA VAL A 473 22.97 6.17 -5.85
C VAL A 473 22.39 6.88 -7.06
N TYR A 474 22.50 6.24 -8.21
CA TYR A 474 21.78 6.57 -9.43
C TYR A 474 20.88 5.40 -9.80
N SER A 475 19.61 5.65 -10.09
CA SER A 475 18.68 4.62 -10.53
C SER A 475 17.69 5.13 -11.56
N GLN A 476 17.31 4.23 -12.47
CA GLN A 476 16.17 4.41 -13.35
C GLN A 476 15.18 3.27 -13.11
N ALA A 477 13.91 3.60 -13.21
CA ALA A 477 12.82 2.64 -13.09
C ALA A 477 11.70 2.98 -14.06
N VAL A 478 10.83 2.01 -14.29
CA VAL A 478 9.66 2.17 -15.14
C VAL A 478 8.39 1.74 -14.40
N ARG A 479 7.26 2.33 -14.79
CA ARG A 479 5.92 1.82 -14.49
C ARG A 479 5.21 1.53 -15.80
N SER A 480 4.76 0.31 -15.97
CA SER A 480 3.91 -0.05 -17.11
C SER A 480 2.47 0.41 -16.84
N PRO A 481 1.76 0.97 -17.84
CA PRO A 481 0.32 1.15 -17.76
C PRO A 481 -0.37 -0.15 -17.38
N ASP A 482 -1.43 -0.06 -16.58
CA ASP A 482 -2.25 -1.22 -16.28
C ASP A 482 -3.21 -1.56 -17.45
N MET A 483 -3.89 -2.71 -17.35
CA MET A 483 -4.79 -3.14 -18.43
C MET A 483 -5.98 -2.20 -18.59
N PHE A 484 -6.51 -1.65 -17.50
CA PHE A 484 -7.62 -0.74 -17.54
C PHE A 484 -7.21 0.65 -18.07
N GLU A 485 -6.06 1.19 -17.65
CA GLU A 485 -5.54 2.46 -18.19
C GLU A 485 -5.40 2.41 -19.71
N ASN A 486 -4.87 1.32 -20.25
CA ASN A 486 -4.52 1.23 -21.66
C ASN A 486 -5.61 0.62 -22.55
N HIS A 487 -6.36 -0.33 -22.01
CA HIS A 487 -7.29 -1.15 -22.78
C HIS A 487 -8.72 -1.17 -22.20
N ALA A 488 -9.11 -0.14 -21.42
CA ALA A 488 -10.49 -0.02 -21.00
C ALA A 488 -11.44 -0.05 -22.21
N ASP A 489 -12.52 -0.78 -22.05
CA ASP A 489 -13.76 -0.63 -22.82
C ASP A 489 -14.87 -0.58 -21.77
N TRP A 490 -14.97 0.61 -21.14
CA TRP A 490 -15.79 0.83 -19.95
C TRP A 490 -17.19 1.27 -20.36
N ARG A 491 -18.15 0.39 -20.16
CA ARG A 491 -19.55 0.62 -20.44
C ARG A 491 -20.42 -0.07 -19.40
N TYR A 492 -21.41 0.63 -18.91
CA TYR A 492 -22.45 0.04 -18.09
C TYR A 492 -23.62 -0.42 -18.94
N THR A 493 -24.06 -1.66 -18.72
CA THR A 493 -25.29 -2.22 -19.28
C THR A 493 -26.20 -2.55 -18.11
N VAL A 494 -27.37 -1.94 -18.06
CA VAL A 494 -28.43 -2.31 -17.13
C VAL A 494 -29.24 -3.47 -17.75
N ARG A 495 -29.58 -4.48 -16.96
CA ARG A 495 -30.29 -5.69 -17.37
C ARG A 495 -31.50 -5.91 -16.48
N ASP A 496 -32.38 -6.77 -16.92
CA ASP A 496 -33.59 -7.15 -16.21
C ASP A 496 -34.46 -5.94 -15.84
N LEU A 497 -34.55 -4.98 -16.75
CA LEU A 497 -35.31 -3.75 -16.62
C LEU A 497 -36.78 -4.03 -16.33
N ARG A 498 -37.29 -3.44 -15.27
CA ARG A 498 -38.71 -3.51 -14.92
C ARG A 498 -39.21 -2.16 -14.42
N PRO A 499 -40.21 -1.54 -15.07
CA PRO A 499 -40.73 -1.88 -16.41
C PRO A 499 -39.64 -1.79 -17.47
N THR A 500 -39.86 -2.43 -18.62
CA THR A 500 -38.97 -2.37 -19.78
C THR A 500 -38.94 -0.96 -20.36
N ILE A 501 -37.84 -0.57 -21.02
CA ILE A 501 -37.76 0.63 -21.84
C ILE A 501 -38.19 0.24 -23.25
N GLY A 502 -39.42 0.62 -23.65
CA GLY A 502 -40.04 0.09 -24.83
C GLY A 502 -40.19 -1.45 -24.75
N GLN A 503 -39.60 -2.18 -25.69
CA GLN A 503 -39.57 -3.65 -25.73
C GLN A 503 -38.27 -4.21 -25.10
N ASN A 504 -37.35 -3.36 -24.67
CA ASN A 504 -36.03 -3.78 -24.25
C ASN A 504 -35.99 -4.05 -22.75
N SER A 505 -35.54 -5.24 -22.35
CA SER A 505 -35.24 -5.62 -20.96
C SER A 505 -33.82 -5.27 -20.54
N SER A 506 -33.00 -4.68 -21.41
CA SER A 506 -31.66 -4.18 -21.15
C SER A 506 -31.37 -2.94 -21.97
N ALA A 507 -30.51 -2.08 -21.47
CA ALA A 507 -30.05 -0.87 -22.16
C ALA A 507 -28.61 -0.53 -21.75
N ASP A 508 -27.87 0.11 -22.65
CA ASP A 508 -26.52 0.60 -22.39
C ASP A 508 -26.57 2.04 -21.88
N PHE A 509 -25.72 2.30 -20.90
CA PHE A 509 -25.51 3.66 -20.43
C PHE A 509 -24.92 4.53 -21.55
N PHE A 510 -25.41 5.74 -21.70
CA PHE A 510 -25.09 6.61 -22.84
C PHE A 510 -23.65 7.15 -22.84
N ILE A 511 -22.93 7.09 -21.68
CA ILE A 511 -21.52 7.42 -21.62
C ILE A 511 -20.73 6.11 -21.56
N SER A 512 -19.70 6.02 -22.41
CA SER A 512 -18.71 4.96 -22.38
C SER A 512 -17.31 5.57 -22.46
N ALA A 513 -16.32 4.83 -22.04
CA ALA A 513 -14.93 5.24 -22.10
C ALA A 513 -14.08 4.13 -22.71
N GLN A 514 -13.12 4.53 -23.53
CA GLN A 514 -12.14 3.61 -24.10
C GLN A 514 -10.73 4.03 -23.73
N GLY A 515 -9.91 3.06 -23.37
CA GLY A 515 -8.49 3.25 -23.18
C GLY A 515 -7.79 3.62 -24.49
N PRO A 516 -6.75 4.44 -24.46
CA PRO A 516 -6.07 4.92 -25.67
C PRO A 516 -5.33 3.82 -26.46
N GLY A 517 -5.02 2.68 -25.84
CA GLY A 517 -4.34 1.54 -26.45
C GLY A 517 -2.86 1.74 -26.79
N ASN A 518 -2.32 2.93 -26.56
CA ASN A 518 -0.96 3.33 -26.95
C ASN A 518 -0.17 4.05 -25.85
N LEU A 519 -0.60 3.94 -24.61
CA LEU A 519 0.13 4.49 -23.46
C LEU A 519 1.52 3.86 -23.37
N LYS A 520 2.50 4.70 -23.09
CA LYS A 520 3.89 4.31 -22.87
C LYS A 520 4.19 4.18 -21.39
N GLN A 521 5.24 3.43 -21.09
CA GLN A 521 5.75 3.32 -19.73
C GLN A 521 6.18 4.69 -19.19
N GLU A 522 5.78 4.99 -17.95
CA GLU A 522 6.36 6.09 -17.18
C GLU A 522 7.79 5.76 -16.83
N ARG A 523 8.65 6.78 -16.75
CA ARG A 523 10.07 6.61 -16.41
C ARG A 523 10.48 7.57 -15.32
N ILE A 524 11.19 7.05 -14.32
CA ILE A 524 11.84 7.85 -13.29
C ILE A 524 13.36 7.80 -13.49
N LYS A 525 14.02 8.94 -13.21
CA LYS A 525 15.45 9.03 -12.91
C LYS A 525 15.58 9.58 -11.51
N ALA A 526 16.37 8.93 -10.69
CA ALA A 526 16.59 9.32 -9.31
C ALA A 526 18.09 9.40 -8.99
N TYR A 527 18.45 10.41 -8.22
CA TYR A 527 19.76 10.61 -7.61
C TYR A 527 19.59 10.71 -6.12
N GLU A 528 20.40 10.00 -5.37
CA GLU A 528 20.38 9.98 -3.91
C GLU A 528 21.80 10.12 -3.37
N LEU A 529 21.96 10.95 -2.34
CA LEU A 529 23.09 10.92 -1.43
C LEU A 529 22.57 10.61 -0.04
N GLY A 530 23.19 9.67 0.63
CA GLY A 530 22.72 9.23 1.94
C GLY A 530 23.83 8.87 2.90
N TYR A 531 23.44 8.83 4.17
CA TYR A 531 24.25 8.32 5.27
C TYR A 531 23.40 7.35 6.08
N ASN A 532 23.98 6.20 6.39
CA ASN A 532 23.43 5.24 7.35
C ASN A 532 24.46 4.97 8.44
N GLY A 533 24.05 5.04 9.69
CA GLY A 533 24.92 4.80 10.83
C GLY A 533 24.24 4.06 11.97
N TYR A 534 24.94 3.10 12.54
CA TYR A 534 24.57 2.39 13.76
C TYR A 534 25.58 2.68 14.87
N PHE A 535 25.12 3.32 15.92
CA PHE A 535 25.89 3.73 17.10
C PHE A 535 25.67 2.72 18.22
N ALA A 536 26.51 1.68 18.28
CA ALA A 536 26.33 0.57 19.20
C ALA A 536 26.29 1.02 20.67
N LYS A 537 27.20 1.91 21.10
CA LYS A 537 27.24 2.45 22.47
C LYS A 537 25.97 3.22 22.87
N GLN A 538 25.41 3.97 21.95
CA GLN A 538 24.18 4.74 22.13
C GLN A 538 22.93 3.92 21.82
N ARG A 539 23.09 2.70 21.28
CA ARG A 539 21.98 1.85 20.83
C ARG A 539 21.03 2.61 19.89
N ALA A 540 21.62 3.35 18.95
CA ALA A 540 20.91 4.24 18.04
C ALA A 540 21.26 3.93 16.58
N SER A 541 20.31 4.06 15.69
CA SER A 541 20.53 4.04 14.26
C SER A 541 19.96 5.30 13.61
N ILE A 542 20.61 5.79 12.56
CA ILE A 542 20.19 6.94 11.79
C ILE A 542 20.34 6.62 10.31
N ASP A 543 19.31 6.91 9.51
CA ASP A 543 19.36 6.95 8.06
C ASP A 543 18.93 8.34 7.59
N ILE A 544 19.76 8.98 6.79
CA ILE A 544 19.49 10.30 6.19
C ILE A 544 19.72 10.19 4.71
N LYS A 545 18.82 10.74 3.91
CA LYS A 545 19.05 10.93 2.47
C LYS A 545 18.61 12.31 2.00
N VAL A 546 19.27 12.79 0.96
CA VAL A 546 18.82 13.87 0.09
C VAL A 546 18.65 13.31 -1.31
N PHE A 547 17.63 13.76 -2.02
CA PHE A 547 17.28 13.15 -3.30
C PHE A 547 16.73 14.16 -4.30
N GLU A 548 16.90 13.79 -5.57
CA GLU A 548 16.22 14.36 -6.71
C GLU A 548 15.60 13.24 -7.53
N GLU A 549 14.30 13.33 -7.80
CA GLU A 549 13.53 12.34 -8.57
C GLU A 549 12.76 13.06 -9.68
N LYS A 550 12.84 12.54 -10.90
CA LYS A 550 12.11 13.08 -12.05
C LYS A 550 11.34 11.99 -12.76
N ILE A 551 10.01 12.06 -12.69
CA ILE A 551 9.12 11.19 -13.45
C ILE A 551 8.76 11.90 -14.76
N SER A 552 8.96 11.22 -15.87
CA SER A 552 8.62 11.65 -17.22
C SER A 552 7.62 10.67 -17.86
N ARG A 553 6.89 11.12 -18.89
CA ARG A 553 5.81 10.36 -19.52
C ARG A 553 4.76 9.92 -18.50
N MET A 554 4.47 10.78 -17.52
CA MET A 554 3.56 10.50 -16.43
C MET A 554 2.12 10.40 -16.96
N ILE A 555 1.39 9.42 -16.45
CA ILE A 555 -0.05 9.27 -16.66
C ILE A 555 -0.73 9.91 -15.46
N SER A 556 -1.16 11.17 -15.62
CA SER A 556 -1.54 12.04 -14.49
C SER A 556 -2.98 11.88 -14.05
N HIS A 557 -3.88 11.55 -14.97
CA HIS A 557 -5.30 11.55 -14.67
C HIS A 557 -5.78 10.22 -14.10
N SER A 558 -6.73 10.28 -13.18
CA SER A 558 -7.47 9.07 -12.79
C SER A 558 -8.52 8.74 -13.86
N PRO A 559 -8.67 7.48 -14.24
CA PRO A 559 -9.72 7.07 -15.16
C PRO A 559 -11.10 7.47 -14.63
N ARG A 560 -11.87 8.20 -15.45
CA ARG A 560 -13.26 8.58 -15.17
C ARG A 560 -14.11 8.30 -16.39
N LEU A 561 -15.30 7.77 -16.21
CA LEU A 561 -16.18 7.42 -17.32
C LEU A 561 -16.47 8.60 -18.25
N ASN A 562 -16.63 9.79 -17.71
CA ASN A 562 -16.92 11.02 -18.47
C ASN A 562 -15.67 11.82 -18.89
N ALA A 563 -14.46 11.38 -18.54
CA ALA A 563 -13.21 12.07 -18.79
C ALA A 563 -12.03 11.09 -18.90
N PHE A 564 -12.16 10.07 -19.74
CA PHE A 564 -11.13 9.05 -19.95
C PHE A 564 -10.16 9.50 -21.05
N ASN A 565 -9.32 10.49 -20.72
CA ASN A 565 -8.37 11.11 -21.67
C ASN A 565 -6.92 10.91 -21.24
N LEU A 566 -6.58 9.67 -20.82
CA LEU A 566 -5.25 9.33 -20.35
C LEU A 566 -4.20 9.51 -21.46
N ASN A 567 -3.05 10.07 -21.09
CA ASN A 567 -1.92 10.27 -21.99
C ASN A 567 -0.61 10.32 -21.18
N ASN A 568 0.53 10.37 -21.89
CA ASN A 568 1.86 10.43 -21.31
C ASN A 568 2.53 11.82 -21.41
N ASN A 569 1.78 12.90 -21.40
CA ASN A 569 2.32 14.24 -21.67
C ASN A 569 2.91 14.92 -20.43
N ASP A 570 2.64 14.39 -19.26
CA ASP A 570 2.98 15.03 -18.00
C ASP A 570 4.33 14.58 -17.43
N HIS A 571 4.83 15.41 -16.53
CA HIS A 571 6.04 15.13 -15.76
C HIS A 571 5.97 15.79 -14.39
N ILE A 572 6.65 15.20 -13.42
CA ILE A 572 6.82 15.75 -12.08
C ILE A 572 8.25 15.55 -11.61
N GLN A 573 8.75 16.49 -10.83
CA GLN A 573 10.07 16.46 -10.23
C GLN A 573 9.96 16.72 -8.73
N PHE A 574 10.64 15.89 -7.94
CA PHE A 574 10.72 16.00 -6.48
C PHE A 574 12.16 16.27 -6.07
N TYR A 575 12.31 17.13 -5.08
CA TYR A 575 13.54 17.36 -4.34
C TYR A 575 13.22 17.22 -2.86
N GLY A 576 14.08 16.60 -2.11
CA GLY A 576 13.79 16.45 -0.71
C GLY A 576 14.89 15.87 0.12
N SER A 577 14.56 15.74 1.39
CA SER A 577 15.38 15.04 2.37
C SER A 577 14.48 14.20 3.28
N GLU A 578 15.00 13.06 3.68
CA GLU A 578 14.36 12.18 4.63
C GLU A 578 15.32 11.83 5.76
N LEU A 579 14.77 11.69 6.94
CA LEU A 579 15.46 11.26 8.16
C LEU A 579 14.65 10.15 8.82
N GLU A 580 15.33 9.10 9.22
CA GLU A 580 14.82 8.09 10.14
C GLU A 580 15.84 7.87 11.25
N ALA A 581 15.39 7.87 12.49
CA ALA A 581 16.22 7.57 13.65
C ALA A 581 15.50 6.61 14.59
N ASN A 582 16.21 5.59 15.08
CA ASN A 582 15.77 4.70 16.15
C ASN A 582 16.79 4.79 17.28
N TRP A 583 16.32 4.95 18.50
CA TRP A 583 17.18 5.13 19.66
C TRP A 583 16.60 4.45 20.89
N HIS A 584 17.32 3.48 21.45
CA HIS A 584 17.03 2.91 22.74
C HIS A 584 17.71 3.79 23.80
N THR A 585 17.00 4.83 24.26
CA THR A 585 17.53 5.84 25.22
C THR A 585 17.89 5.21 26.55
N THR A 586 17.14 4.18 26.94
CA THR A 586 17.39 3.32 28.10
C THR A 586 17.12 1.85 27.74
N HIS A 587 17.26 0.92 28.68
CA HIS A 587 16.80 -0.45 28.51
C HIS A 587 15.27 -0.58 28.46
N GLN A 588 14.56 0.45 28.91
CA GLN A 588 13.10 0.51 29.00
C GLN A 588 12.46 1.36 27.92
N ASP A 589 13.22 2.23 27.26
CA ASP A 589 12.72 3.23 26.34
C ASP A 589 13.28 3.04 24.94
N ARG A 590 12.38 3.02 23.96
CA ARG A 590 12.70 3.11 22.55
C ARG A 590 12.00 4.31 21.94
N LEU A 591 12.76 5.18 21.29
CA LEU A 591 12.29 6.33 20.54
C LEU A 591 12.54 6.09 19.05
N ARG A 592 11.54 6.31 18.22
CA ARG A 592 11.69 6.35 16.76
C ARG A 592 11.18 7.68 16.24
N ILE A 593 11.93 8.28 15.32
CA ILE A 593 11.58 9.53 14.66
C ILE A 593 11.70 9.32 13.17
N SER A 594 10.70 9.75 12.43
CA SER A 594 10.76 9.88 10.97
C SER A 594 10.39 11.29 10.55
N TYR A 595 11.05 11.80 9.51
CA TYR A 595 10.74 13.10 8.95
C TYR A 595 11.06 13.12 7.45
N ALA A 596 10.22 13.80 6.68
CA ALA A 596 10.43 14.05 5.26
C ALA A 596 10.12 15.51 4.93
N TYR A 597 11.00 16.11 4.15
CA TYR A 597 10.78 17.38 3.46
C TYR A 597 10.75 17.12 1.96
N ILE A 598 9.67 17.50 1.29
CA ILE A 598 9.45 17.25 -0.14
C ILE A 598 9.01 18.54 -0.81
N LYS A 599 9.72 18.93 -1.85
CA LYS A 599 9.33 20.00 -2.74
C LYS A 599 9.09 19.45 -4.14
N GLU A 600 7.94 19.74 -4.71
CA GLU A 600 7.55 19.26 -6.02
C GLU A 600 7.44 20.35 -7.07
N ARG A 601 7.61 19.95 -8.34
CA ARG A 601 7.33 20.76 -9.53
C ARG A 601 6.64 19.88 -10.55
N ALA A 602 5.34 20.10 -10.79
CA ALA A 602 4.54 19.35 -11.74
C ALA A 602 4.18 20.20 -12.97
N SER A 603 4.12 19.55 -14.14
CA SER A 603 3.66 20.18 -15.38
C SER A 603 2.16 20.42 -15.37
N ASN A 604 1.40 19.52 -14.73
CA ASN A 604 -0.06 19.56 -14.65
C ASN A 604 -0.52 20.14 -13.31
N ALA A 605 -1.56 20.97 -13.34
CA ALA A 605 -2.12 21.56 -12.13
C ALA A 605 -2.76 20.52 -11.19
N LEU A 606 -3.25 19.39 -11.71
CA LEU A 606 -3.83 18.30 -10.90
C LEU A 606 -2.78 17.52 -10.09
N ASP A 607 -1.52 17.58 -10.52
CA ASP A 607 -0.40 16.93 -9.85
C ASP A 607 0.41 17.90 -8.96
N ARG A 608 -0.02 19.15 -8.87
CA ARG A 608 0.54 20.10 -7.90
C ARG A 608 -0.07 19.85 -6.54
N ASP A 609 0.73 20.07 -5.52
CA ASP A 609 0.31 20.00 -4.12
C ASP A 609 -0.20 18.60 -3.70
N VAL A 610 0.31 17.57 -4.39
CA VAL A 610 -0.04 16.16 -4.09
C VAL A 610 0.81 15.61 -2.95
N SER A 611 1.97 16.19 -2.70
CA SER A 611 2.91 15.79 -1.66
C SER A 611 2.88 16.76 -0.49
N PRO A 612 2.76 16.28 0.77
CA PRO A 612 2.95 17.15 1.92
C PRO A 612 4.37 17.70 1.93
N PRO A 613 4.58 19.04 1.98
CA PRO A 613 5.92 19.61 2.08
C PRO A 613 6.68 19.11 3.30
N HIS A 614 5.98 18.88 4.40
CA HIS A 614 6.52 18.35 5.65
C HIS A 614 5.63 17.25 6.17
N SER A 615 6.24 16.11 6.49
CA SER A 615 5.56 14.99 7.17
C SER A 615 6.53 14.27 8.09
N GLY A 616 5.98 13.55 9.07
CA GLY A 616 6.81 12.77 9.97
C GLY A 616 6.04 12.10 11.09
N SER A 617 6.74 11.29 11.85
CA SER A 617 6.21 10.59 13.01
C SER A 617 7.20 10.56 14.16
N VAL A 618 6.66 10.46 15.37
CA VAL A 618 7.41 10.19 16.58
C VAL A 618 6.73 9.04 17.31
N SER A 619 7.49 8.02 17.66
CA SER A 619 7.01 6.89 18.45
C SER A 619 7.86 6.74 19.69
N TRP A 620 7.23 6.61 20.85
CA TRP A 620 7.86 6.32 22.12
C TRP A 620 7.27 5.04 22.71
N LEU A 621 8.11 4.07 22.97
CA LEU A 621 7.77 2.79 23.60
C LEU A 621 8.44 2.77 24.96
N HIS A 622 7.69 2.40 26.00
CA HIS A 622 8.19 2.33 27.37
C HIS A 622 7.76 1.03 28.08
N ASN A 623 8.74 0.38 28.69
CA ASN A 623 8.54 -0.78 29.57
C ASN A 623 8.63 -0.32 31.04
N TRP A 624 7.50 -0.29 31.73
CA TRP A 624 7.41 0.12 33.15
C TRP A 624 7.92 -0.92 34.13
N GLY A 625 8.42 -2.06 33.64
CA GLY A 625 8.71 -3.22 34.47
C GLY A 625 7.44 -4.01 34.84
N GLN A 626 7.64 -5.16 35.52
CA GLN A 626 6.54 -6.05 35.91
C GLN A 626 5.59 -6.39 34.75
N ASN A 627 6.10 -6.47 33.52
CA ASN A 627 5.37 -6.75 32.26
C ASN A 627 4.30 -5.70 31.90
N TRP A 628 4.40 -4.47 32.37
CA TRP A 628 3.64 -3.34 31.84
C TRP A 628 4.37 -2.67 30.70
N ASN A 629 3.68 -2.47 29.59
CA ASN A 629 4.21 -1.76 28.43
C ASN A 629 3.23 -0.68 27.98
N SER A 630 3.77 0.45 27.56
CA SER A 630 2.99 1.49 26.88
C SER A 630 3.71 1.99 25.63
N SER A 631 2.95 2.53 24.70
CA SER A 631 3.47 3.23 23.55
C SER A 631 2.61 4.42 23.20
N LEU A 632 3.26 5.48 22.73
CA LEU A 632 2.63 6.65 22.15
C LEU A 632 3.24 6.88 20.76
N MET A 633 2.42 6.92 19.74
CA MET A 633 2.82 7.23 18.37
C MET A 633 2.05 8.45 17.89
N TYR A 634 2.76 9.41 17.35
CA TYR A 634 2.22 10.62 16.77
C TYR A 634 2.67 10.75 15.32
N PHE A 635 1.75 11.08 14.44
CA PHE A 635 2.00 11.35 13.04
C PHE A 635 1.45 12.71 12.65
N ALA A 636 2.19 13.47 11.83
CA ALA A 636 1.75 14.73 11.27
C ALA A 636 2.18 14.86 9.80
N ALA A 637 1.30 15.45 8.99
CA ALA A 637 1.59 15.82 7.62
C ALA A 637 0.93 17.17 7.30
N GLN A 638 1.73 18.10 6.77
CA GLN A 638 1.24 19.41 6.35
C GLN A 638 0.38 19.26 5.10
N GLN A 639 -0.75 19.98 5.05
CA GLN A 639 -1.61 20.07 3.86
C GLN A 639 -1.68 21.52 3.40
N LEU A 640 -1.47 21.76 2.11
CA LEU A 640 -1.28 23.13 1.59
C LEU A 640 -2.52 24.01 1.71
N ASP A 641 -3.70 23.47 1.43
CA ASP A 641 -4.97 24.23 1.46
C ASP A 641 -5.92 23.79 2.58
N LYS A 642 -5.43 22.99 3.53
CA LYS A 642 -6.25 22.41 4.60
C LYS A 642 -5.48 22.44 5.92
N LYS A 643 -6.17 22.14 7.02
CA LYS A 643 -5.50 21.90 8.30
C LYS A 643 -4.63 20.65 8.21
N ASP A 644 -3.48 20.69 8.88
CA ASP A 644 -2.53 19.60 8.93
C ASP A 644 -3.20 18.31 9.43
N LEU A 645 -2.83 17.18 8.82
CA LEU A 645 -3.21 15.87 9.33
C LEU A 645 -2.41 15.60 10.60
N GLN A 646 -3.10 15.28 11.69
CA GLN A 646 -2.47 14.92 12.97
C GLN A 646 -3.21 13.75 13.58
N LEU A 647 -2.49 12.66 13.84
CA LEU A 647 -3.01 11.42 14.43
C LEU A 647 -2.15 11.02 15.61
N ALA A 648 -2.78 10.51 16.67
CA ALA A 648 -2.11 9.90 17.80
C ALA A 648 -2.65 8.49 18.06
N MET A 649 -1.76 7.57 18.42
CA MET A 649 -2.08 6.20 18.80
C MET A 649 -1.45 5.94 20.17
N LEU A 650 -2.27 5.53 21.13
CA LEU A 650 -1.84 5.16 22.47
C LEU A 650 -2.18 3.69 22.70
N ARG A 651 -1.22 2.94 23.23
CA ARG A 651 -1.42 1.57 23.71
C ARG A 651 -0.88 1.42 25.11
N ILE A 652 -1.60 0.70 25.95
CA ILE A 652 -1.15 0.22 27.25
C ILE A 652 -1.45 -1.27 27.33
N SER A 653 -0.49 -2.07 27.75
CA SER A 653 -0.66 -3.52 27.87
C SER A 653 -0.02 -4.06 29.16
N LYS A 654 -0.59 -5.16 29.64
CA LYS A 654 -0.11 -5.93 30.78
C LYS A 654 -0.06 -7.39 30.41
N SER A 655 1.08 -8.02 30.61
CA SER A 655 1.23 -9.48 30.51
C SER A 655 1.35 -10.10 31.88
N PHE A 656 0.75 -11.27 32.07
CA PHE A 656 0.80 -12.07 33.29
C PHE A 656 0.68 -13.54 32.93
N ASN A 657 1.16 -14.42 33.82
CA ASN A 657 1.11 -15.86 33.60
C ASN A 657 -0.02 -16.48 34.44
N ILE A 658 -0.86 -17.29 33.80
CA ILE A 658 -1.83 -18.16 34.45
C ILE A 658 -1.43 -19.60 34.13
N SER A 659 -1.10 -20.38 35.17
CA SER A 659 -0.62 -21.75 35.01
C SER A 659 0.55 -21.87 34.01
N SER A 660 1.52 -20.96 34.11
CA SER A 660 2.72 -20.85 33.26
C SER A 660 2.44 -20.44 31.80
N LYS A 661 1.21 -20.06 31.46
CA LYS A 661 0.84 -19.60 30.10
C LYS A 661 0.72 -18.08 30.09
N PRO A 662 1.39 -17.37 29.15
CA PRO A 662 1.32 -15.93 29.10
C PRO A 662 -0.03 -15.46 28.57
N ILE A 663 -0.59 -14.49 29.26
CA ILE A 663 -1.82 -13.78 28.85
C ILE A 663 -1.46 -12.30 28.78
N THR A 664 -1.78 -11.65 27.66
CA THR A 664 -1.60 -10.23 27.48
C THR A 664 -2.95 -9.54 27.29
N ILE A 665 -3.24 -8.55 28.11
CA ILE A 665 -4.39 -7.65 27.95
C ILE A 665 -3.87 -6.30 27.49
N ALA A 666 -4.53 -5.69 26.50
CA ALA A 666 -4.15 -4.37 26.03
C ALA A 666 -5.36 -3.50 25.76
N ALA A 667 -5.21 -2.20 26.02
CA ALA A 667 -6.12 -1.14 25.62
C ALA A 667 -5.44 -0.24 24.60
N ASN A 668 -6.16 0.14 23.57
CA ASN A 668 -5.66 0.93 22.45
C ASN A 668 -6.62 2.08 22.17
N VAL A 669 -6.08 3.27 21.89
CA VAL A 669 -6.85 4.45 21.51
C VAL A 669 -6.16 5.08 20.30
N HIS A 670 -6.90 5.24 19.23
CA HIS A 670 -6.48 6.01 18.05
C HIS A 670 -7.29 7.29 18.01
N LYS A 671 -6.63 8.42 17.87
CA LYS A 671 -7.28 9.71 17.89
C LYS A 671 -6.79 10.64 16.80
N LYS A 672 -7.72 11.24 16.08
CA LYS A 672 -7.49 12.36 15.20
C LYS A 672 -7.50 13.65 16.05
N LEU A 673 -6.41 14.42 15.96
CA LEU A 673 -6.21 15.59 16.82
C LEU A 673 -6.74 16.91 16.22
N ASN A 674 -7.20 16.89 14.98
CA ASN A 674 -7.78 18.05 14.30
C ASN A 674 -9.14 17.72 13.67
N ASN A 675 -10.04 18.72 13.63
CA ASN A 675 -11.44 18.56 13.22
C ASN A 675 -11.69 18.76 11.72
N GLN A 676 -10.69 18.59 10.85
CA GLN A 676 -10.86 18.74 9.41
C GLN A 676 -10.86 17.39 8.72
N PRO A 677 -11.65 17.20 7.64
CA PRO A 677 -11.66 15.97 6.88
C PRO A 677 -10.27 15.70 6.31
N ILE A 678 -9.87 14.43 6.37
CA ILE A 678 -8.64 13.91 5.77
C ILE A 678 -9.00 13.55 4.33
N GLY A 679 -8.23 14.00 3.35
CA GLY A 679 -8.41 13.62 1.96
C GLY A 679 -8.81 14.74 1.02
N ARG A 680 -8.72 14.47 -0.30
CA ARG A 680 -9.07 15.42 -1.37
C ARG A 680 -10.57 15.56 -1.62
N THR A 681 -11.37 14.63 -1.16
CA THR A 681 -12.82 14.68 -1.25
C THR A 681 -13.35 15.55 -0.12
N HIS A 682 -14.27 16.43 -0.44
CA HIS A 682 -14.99 17.28 0.53
C HIS A 682 -15.91 16.48 1.48
N THR A 683 -15.59 15.21 1.69
CA THR A 683 -16.34 14.35 2.59
C THR A 683 -16.05 14.77 4.03
N LYS A 684 -17.09 15.10 4.65
CA LYS A 684 -17.39 15.60 5.96
C LYS A 684 -16.65 14.88 7.11
N ASP A 685 -16.62 15.50 8.26
CA ASP A 685 -15.98 15.11 9.51
C ASP A 685 -16.02 13.58 9.78
N ASN A 686 -15.00 12.87 9.32
CA ASN A 686 -14.81 11.47 9.66
C ASN A 686 -14.09 11.44 11.01
N SER A 687 -14.76 11.01 12.04
CA SER A 687 -14.05 10.69 13.26
C SER A 687 -13.27 9.40 13.05
N HIS A 688 -11.95 9.51 12.93
CA HIS A 688 -11.05 8.34 12.98
C HIS A 688 -10.73 7.92 14.42
N ASP A 689 -11.51 8.44 15.36
CA ASP A 689 -11.36 8.08 16.76
C ASP A 689 -11.85 6.65 16.93
N SER A 690 -11.06 5.82 17.57
CA SER A 690 -11.43 4.45 17.91
C SER A 690 -10.73 4.00 19.17
N ALA A 691 -11.46 3.32 20.03
CA ALA A 691 -10.93 2.68 21.21
C ALA A 691 -11.28 1.17 21.19
N TYR A 692 -10.31 0.33 21.51
CA TYR A 692 -10.50 -1.12 21.56
C TYR A 692 -9.57 -1.79 22.55
N ALA A 693 -10.04 -2.91 23.08
CA ALA A 693 -9.29 -3.77 23.99
C ALA A 693 -9.04 -5.14 23.33
N SER A 694 -7.91 -5.74 23.64
CA SER A 694 -7.58 -7.07 23.18
C SER A 694 -7.07 -7.96 24.30
N VAL A 695 -7.33 -9.26 24.17
CA VAL A 695 -6.78 -10.31 25.02
C VAL A 695 -6.07 -11.31 24.12
N GLN A 696 -4.84 -11.66 24.47
CA GLN A 696 -3.99 -12.63 23.76
C GLN A 696 -3.57 -13.71 24.74
N LEU A 697 -3.65 -14.96 24.29
CA LEU A 697 -3.31 -16.17 25.03
C LEU A 697 -2.28 -16.95 24.21
N GLU A 698 -1.22 -17.44 24.87
CA GLU A 698 -0.19 -18.29 24.24
C GLU A 698 -0.04 -19.60 25.03
N PHE A 699 0.03 -20.75 24.34
CA PHE A 699 0.19 -22.05 25.01
C PHE A 699 0.68 -23.16 24.06
#